data_69c0787c109e8254eaa1752c84a2c1a8
#
_entry.id   69c0787c109e8254eaa1752c84a2c1a8
#
_cell.length_a   1.000
_cell.length_b   1.000
_cell.length_c   1.000
_cell.angle_alpha   90.00
_cell.angle_beta   90.00
_cell.angle_gamma   90.00
#
_symmetry.space_group_name_H-M   'P 1'
#
loop_
_entity.id
_entity.type
_entity.pdbx_description
1 polymer ?
#
loop_
_entity_poly.entity_id
_entity_poly.type
_entity_poly.pdbx_seq_one_letter_code
_entity_poly.pdbx_strand_id
1 'polypeptide(L)'
;MAVTDFFAGEIATELLKQLIVISRKSAFCRSSAEQLVQYIEELLPIIQEIKHTGVELPQHRQRQLDTFSQRLSDGLELANKVVNSPRWNVYKNLRLAQKMEKLEKFVSRFMNGIIQAHVLADVHHVRVGIDEKFPRLERQLESMKIGVDDRGGWLGEAVNRVEEERGFEGTLANLSSGMELGKRKLKELLMAKDVTVIGIHGMGGSGKTTLAREICKDDQIKAYFNNRIFFLTVSQSPSVEQLSAKIWEMISGNTMVSSGNMFPLVKLQHDIEISSRTLLILDDIWSQSVLEQLKFKIPTSCKIIVVSRSKFPLSVVDSSYELELLREDEAMGLFCHFAFGQSSVPFTADKQLVKEVVDECKGLPLALKVIGASLKGQPEMFWTSAKSRLSRSQPLCESHEVQLLERMKLSIDSLRDKVRDCFLDLGAFPEDKKIPLDILINMWMELHDIEEKDAFAILVELSDKNLLTLVKNARAGDKYSSYYEISVYQHDVLRDLAINVSNFGCINQRRRLLMPRREDGLPKEWERNMDQPFNAQIISVHTGEMSEMNWFRMDCPKAEVLVLNFSSNEYFLPPFLDNMPKLRALILINYSNSNAVGHNLSVLNNLANLRSLWFEKVYVPRLFDATIPFKNLQKVSLILCDIDNCLDQSAIDLPCIFPRLSELTMDHCIKLNKLPSSLCRMHTLKSLNVTNCESLQELPADLDKLSFLLFLRLYSCPNLKRLPVGIGHLVWLKYLDISECVKMGCLPEGIGGCTNLEKIDMRECPLIKNLPLSVVSLHSLRRIICDEEVSWVWKDVEKVIPGLCVQVVEECFNLDWLSE
;
A
#
# COMPACT_ATOMS: atom_id res chain seq x y z
N MET A 1 10.39 26.57 24.70
CA MET A 1 10.48 27.28 26.01
C MET A 1 9.21 27.15 26.84
N ALA A 2 8.02 27.49 26.36
CA ALA A 2 6.80 27.47 27.18
C ALA A 2 6.38 26.12 27.78
N VAL A 3 6.50 25.00 27.02
CA VAL A 3 6.06 23.67 27.46
C VAL A 3 6.98 23.08 28.53
N THR A 4 8.30 23.26 28.36
CA THR A 4 9.29 22.78 29.31
C THR A 4 9.22 23.56 30.63
N ASP A 5 8.83 24.87 30.58
CA ASP A 5 8.63 25.69 31.76
C ASP A 5 7.34 25.32 32.53
N PHE A 6 6.29 24.91 31.80
CA PHE A 6 5.04 24.47 32.42
C PHE A 6 5.21 23.20 33.26
N PHE A 7 5.87 22.16 32.71
CA PHE A 7 6.05 20.88 33.44
C PHE A 7 7.24 20.86 34.40
N ALA A 8 8.19 21.75 34.23
CA ALA A 8 9.30 21.95 35.21
C ALA A 8 8.99 23.02 36.28
N GLY A 9 7.86 23.71 36.12
CA GLY A 9 7.51 24.87 36.92
C GLY A 9 6.37 24.67 37.90
N GLU A 10 6.03 25.73 38.57
CA GLU A 10 5.03 25.76 39.65
C GLU A 10 3.61 25.41 39.23
N ILE A 11 3.26 25.58 37.94
CA ILE A 11 1.89 25.41 37.42
C ILE A 11 1.39 23.96 37.46
N ALA A 12 2.22 23.01 37.03
CA ALA A 12 1.85 21.58 37.07
C ALA A 12 1.74 21.05 38.48
N THR A 13 2.68 21.46 39.33
CA THR A 13 2.69 21.11 40.75
C THR A 13 1.48 21.72 41.48
N GLU A 14 1.12 22.96 41.15
CA GLU A 14 -0.04 23.62 41.75
C GLU A 14 -1.35 23.01 41.25
N LEU A 15 -1.44 22.66 39.96
CA LEU A 15 -2.59 21.94 39.42
C LEU A 15 -2.80 20.59 40.12
N LEU A 16 -1.75 19.81 40.31
CA LEU A 16 -1.79 18.55 41.07
C LEU A 16 -2.32 18.75 42.48
N LYS A 17 -1.81 19.75 43.20
CA LYS A 17 -2.29 20.06 44.55
C LYS A 17 -3.79 20.39 44.58
N GLN A 18 -4.26 21.20 43.62
CA GLN A 18 -5.67 21.58 43.55
C GLN A 18 -6.54 20.37 43.17
N LEU A 19 -6.13 19.51 42.29
CA LEU A 19 -6.85 18.28 41.88
C LEU A 19 -6.96 17.28 43.04
N ILE A 20 -5.90 17.12 43.86
CA ILE A 20 -5.93 16.31 45.08
C ILE A 20 -6.93 16.90 46.12
N VAL A 21 -6.99 18.21 46.23
CA VAL A 21 -7.98 18.87 47.13
C VAL A 21 -9.41 18.63 46.60
N ILE A 22 -9.63 18.68 45.27
CA ILE A 22 -10.94 18.44 44.67
C ILE A 22 -11.37 16.99 44.86
N SER A 23 -10.48 16.02 44.68
CA SER A 23 -10.78 14.59 44.85
C SER A 23 -11.26 14.29 46.31
N ARG A 24 -10.74 15.03 47.28
CA ARG A 24 -11.15 14.89 48.69
C ARG A 24 -12.41 15.69 49.08
N LYS A 25 -12.63 16.83 48.46
CA LYS A 25 -13.67 17.77 48.90
C LYS A 25 -14.93 17.80 48.03
N SER A 26 -14.89 17.45 46.75
CA SER A 26 -15.99 17.58 45.82
C SER A 26 -16.53 16.22 45.40
N ALA A 27 -17.75 15.88 45.80
CA ALA A 27 -18.40 14.63 45.37
C ALA A 27 -18.72 14.62 43.87
N PHE A 28 -18.98 15.79 43.24
CA PHE A 28 -19.35 15.91 41.83
C PHE A 28 -18.15 15.83 40.85
N CYS A 29 -16.95 16.16 41.33
CA CYS A 29 -15.74 16.21 40.46
C CYS A 29 -14.66 15.15 40.86
N ARG A 30 -15.00 14.27 41.81
CA ARG A 30 -14.02 13.33 42.41
C ARG A 30 -13.38 12.44 41.38
N SER A 31 -14.19 11.71 40.60
CA SER A 31 -13.71 10.74 39.62
C SER A 31 -12.78 11.41 38.59
N SER A 32 -13.25 12.50 37.96
CA SER A 32 -12.41 13.20 36.95
C SER A 32 -11.16 13.84 37.55
N ALA A 33 -11.19 14.26 38.83
CA ALA A 33 -10.01 14.80 39.49
C ALA A 33 -8.97 13.69 39.79
N GLU A 34 -9.40 12.52 40.22
CA GLU A 34 -8.53 11.36 40.50
C GLU A 34 -7.86 10.86 39.21
N GLN A 35 -8.60 10.76 38.13
CA GLN A 35 -8.04 10.38 36.82
C GLN A 35 -7.06 11.42 36.26
N LEU A 36 -7.39 12.69 36.37
CA LEU A 36 -6.47 13.78 35.96
C LEU A 36 -5.17 13.78 36.79
N VAL A 37 -5.23 13.48 38.09
CA VAL A 37 -4.03 13.33 38.93
C VAL A 37 -3.14 12.21 38.37
N GLN A 38 -3.73 11.04 38.12
CA GLN A 38 -2.99 9.91 37.56
C GLN A 38 -2.34 10.26 36.21
N TYR A 39 -3.10 10.84 35.28
CA TYR A 39 -2.55 11.21 33.97
C TYR A 39 -1.42 12.23 34.04
N ILE A 40 -1.51 13.21 34.93
CA ILE A 40 -0.45 14.23 35.10
C ILE A 40 0.78 13.62 35.78
N GLU A 41 0.63 12.71 36.74
CA GLU A 41 1.71 12.00 37.37
C GLU A 41 2.46 11.07 36.40
N GLU A 42 1.76 10.41 35.47
CA GLU A 42 2.34 9.58 34.43
C GLU A 42 3.08 10.42 33.35
N LEU A 43 2.58 11.64 33.07
CA LEU A 43 3.16 12.54 32.07
C LEU A 43 4.44 13.24 32.52
N LEU A 44 4.53 13.58 33.80
CA LEU A 44 5.64 14.35 34.35
C LEU A 44 7.03 13.71 34.10
N PRO A 45 7.23 12.40 34.30
CA PRO A 45 8.50 11.72 34.01
C PRO A 45 8.85 11.77 32.53
N ILE A 46 7.87 11.55 31.63
CA ILE A 46 8.06 11.50 30.19
C ILE A 46 8.56 12.85 29.66
N ILE A 47 7.97 13.95 30.12
CA ILE A 47 8.37 15.29 29.69
C ILE A 47 9.73 15.70 30.27
N GLN A 48 10.04 15.25 31.49
CA GLN A 48 11.37 15.43 32.08
C GLN A 48 12.45 14.70 31.28
N GLU A 49 12.14 13.49 30.80
CA GLU A 49 13.05 12.69 30.00
C GLU A 49 13.29 13.34 28.61
N ILE A 50 12.24 13.84 27.95
CA ILE A 50 12.35 14.62 26.71
C ILE A 50 13.23 15.86 26.90
N LYS A 51 13.14 16.53 28.05
CA LYS A 51 13.96 17.69 28.38
C LYS A 51 15.43 17.32 28.59
N HIS A 52 15.70 16.20 29.25
CA HIS A 52 17.09 15.75 29.55
C HIS A 52 17.79 15.22 28.29
N THR A 53 17.06 14.67 27.31
CA THR A 53 17.63 14.15 26.06
C THR A 53 18.00 15.24 25.04
N GLY A 54 17.58 16.50 25.25
CA GLY A 54 17.90 17.63 24.36
C GLY A 54 17.32 17.53 22.96
N VAL A 55 16.31 16.66 22.77
CA VAL A 55 15.65 16.45 21.46
C VAL A 55 14.78 17.66 21.14
N GLU A 56 15.08 18.35 20.05
CA GLU A 56 14.16 19.34 19.45
C GLU A 56 12.98 18.60 18.82
N LEU A 57 11.80 18.78 19.40
CA LEU A 57 10.58 18.20 18.87
C LEU A 57 10.16 18.88 17.55
N PRO A 58 9.61 18.14 16.57
CA PRO A 58 9.05 18.72 15.36
C PRO A 58 8.04 19.83 15.67
N GLN A 59 7.98 20.89 14.84
CA GLN A 59 7.15 22.07 15.11
C GLN A 59 5.67 21.75 15.38
N HIS A 60 5.10 20.75 14.71
CA HIS A 60 3.71 20.34 14.94
C HIS A 60 3.54 19.70 16.34
N ARG A 61 4.50 18.91 16.80
CA ARG A 61 4.50 18.33 18.16
C ARG A 61 4.68 19.42 19.22
N GLN A 62 5.53 20.40 18.93
CA GLN A 62 5.70 21.55 19.78
C GLN A 62 4.40 22.35 19.91
N ARG A 63 3.68 22.58 18.79
CA ARG A 63 2.34 23.22 18.82
C ARG A 63 1.29 22.38 19.55
N GLN A 64 1.34 21.06 19.45
CA GLN A 64 0.44 20.17 20.19
C GLN A 64 0.72 20.26 21.71
N LEU A 65 2.00 20.27 22.11
CA LEU A 65 2.40 20.47 23.49
C LEU A 65 2.04 21.87 24.00
N ASP A 66 2.20 22.93 23.19
CA ASP A 66 1.80 24.28 23.54
C ASP A 66 0.28 24.38 23.74
N THR A 67 -0.51 23.74 22.85
CA THR A 67 -1.96 23.65 22.98
C THR A 67 -2.35 22.88 24.24
N PHE A 68 -1.64 21.79 24.56
CA PHE A 68 -1.86 21.01 25.76
C PHE A 68 -1.51 21.80 27.00
N SER A 69 -0.37 22.49 27.03
CA SER A 69 0.04 23.38 28.12
C SER A 69 -1.01 24.48 28.40
N GLN A 70 -1.51 25.10 27.34
CA GLN A 70 -2.59 26.10 27.46
C GLN A 70 -3.85 25.50 28.07
N ARG A 71 -4.25 24.30 27.65
CA ARG A 71 -5.43 23.59 28.20
C ARG A 71 -5.26 23.19 29.66
N LEU A 72 -4.05 22.83 30.08
CA LEU A 72 -3.78 22.54 31.49
C LEU A 72 -3.78 23.82 32.34
N SER A 73 -3.31 24.94 31.81
CA SER A 73 -3.44 26.25 32.44
C SER A 73 -4.91 26.66 32.64
N ASP A 74 -5.75 26.47 31.59
CA ASP A 74 -7.20 26.63 31.70
C ASP A 74 -7.80 25.68 32.75
N GLY A 75 -7.22 24.48 32.87
CA GLY A 75 -7.57 23.46 33.87
C GLY A 75 -7.28 23.90 35.29
N LEU A 76 -6.16 24.55 35.52
CA LEU A 76 -5.80 25.13 36.85
C LEU A 76 -6.80 26.22 37.27
N GLU A 77 -7.17 27.10 36.36
CA GLU A 77 -8.21 28.10 36.60
C GLU A 77 -9.57 27.44 36.91
N LEU A 78 -9.89 26.37 36.19
CA LEU A 78 -11.11 25.59 36.46
C LEU A 78 -11.04 24.90 37.84
N ALA A 79 -9.93 24.29 38.20
CA ALA A 79 -9.71 23.65 39.49
C ALA A 79 -9.88 24.66 40.64
N ASN A 80 -9.32 25.84 40.51
CA ASN A 80 -9.51 26.93 41.47
C ASN A 80 -10.98 27.35 41.61
N LYS A 81 -11.74 27.40 40.52
CA LYS A 81 -13.17 27.67 40.53
C LYS A 81 -13.99 26.58 41.24
N VAL A 82 -13.58 25.32 41.11
CA VAL A 82 -14.20 24.16 41.79
C VAL A 82 -13.91 24.18 43.27
N VAL A 83 -12.65 24.41 43.68
CA VAL A 83 -12.24 24.48 45.11
C VAL A 83 -13.00 25.58 45.83
N ASN A 84 -13.18 26.75 45.22
CA ASN A 84 -13.83 27.92 45.79
C ASN A 84 -15.36 27.94 45.58
N SER A 85 -15.97 26.89 45.00
CA SER A 85 -17.41 26.85 44.79
C SER A 85 -18.15 26.42 46.08
N PRO A 86 -19.19 27.16 46.52
CA PRO A 86 -19.99 26.78 47.67
C PRO A 86 -20.74 25.47 47.46
N ARG A 87 -20.74 24.57 48.50
CA ARG A 87 -21.37 23.25 48.42
C ARG A 87 -22.89 23.29 48.14
N TRP A 88 -23.58 24.35 48.50
CA TRP A 88 -25.02 24.50 48.36
C TRP A 88 -25.46 24.91 46.93
N ASN A 89 -24.55 25.35 46.05
CA ASN A 89 -24.89 25.72 44.68
C ASN A 89 -24.74 24.51 43.72
N VAL A 90 -25.73 23.61 43.78
CA VAL A 90 -25.71 22.33 43.02
C VAL A 90 -25.62 22.54 41.52
N TYR A 91 -26.35 23.54 40.98
CA TYR A 91 -26.33 23.84 39.53
C TYR A 91 -24.94 24.28 39.03
N LYS A 92 -24.30 25.19 39.82
CA LYS A 92 -22.94 25.62 39.49
C LYS A 92 -21.94 24.47 39.59
N ASN A 93 -22.05 23.61 40.58
CA ASN A 93 -21.16 22.46 40.79
C ASN A 93 -21.32 21.40 39.70
N LEU A 94 -22.56 21.16 39.24
CA LEU A 94 -22.82 20.25 38.11
C LEU A 94 -22.19 20.75 36.81
N ARG A 95 -22.33 22.06 36.53
CA ARG A 95 -21.69 22.68 35.35
C ARG A 95 -20.16 22.68 35.41
N LEU A 96 -19.60 22.81 36.60
CA LEU A 96 -18.15 22.68 36.80
C LEU A 96 -17.69 21.23 36.64
N ALA A 97 -18.48 20.25 37.11
CA ALA A 97 -18.19 18.82 36.89
C ALA A 97 -18.15 18.45 35.41
N GLN A 98 -19.11 18.89 34.60
CA GLN A 98 -19.11 18.69 33.17
C GLN A 98 -17.87 19.28 32.46
N LYS A 99 -17.35 20.42 32.93
CA LYS A 99 -16.12 21.03 32.42
C LYS A 99 -14.88 20.23 32.83
N MET A 100 -14.87 19.68 34.04
CA MET A 100 -13.77 18.80 34.51
C MET A 100 -13.72 17.48 33.71
N GLU A 101 -14.86 16.88 33.43
CA GLU A 101 -14.97 15.70 32.59
C GLU A 101 -14.47 15.96 31.15
N LYS A 102 -14.80 17.14 30.58
CA LYS A 102 -14.24 17.52 29.27
C LYS A 102 -12.73 17.69 29.28
N LEU A 103 -12.18 18.23 30.34
CA LEU A 103 -10.74 18.36 30.51
C LEU A 103 -10.07 16.98 30.65
N GLU A 104 -10.66 16.08 31.42
CA GLU A 104 -10.21 14.70 31.59
C GLU A 104 -10.16 13.95 30.24
N LYS A 105 -11.26 13.99 29.48
CA LYS A 105 -11.31 13.38 28.14
C LYS A 105 -10.27 13.98 27.19
N PHE A 106 -10.00 15.26 27.29
CA PHE A 106 -8.97 15.91 26.48
C PHE A 106 -7.56 15.41 26.89
N VAL A 107 -7.27 15.36 28.20
CA VAL A 107 -5.97 14.89 28.70
C VAL A 107 -5.75 13.41 28.39
N SER A 108 -6.79 12.58 28.55
CA SER A 108 -6.72 11.15 28.18
C SER A 108 -6.41 10.94 26.70
N ARG A 109 -7.05 11.68 25.79
CA ARG A 109 -6.74 11.62 24.34
C ARG A 109 -5.31 12.06 24.04
N PHE A 110 -4.84 13.06 24.76
CA PHE A 110 -3.48 13.55 24.59
C PHE A 110 -2.45 12.54 25.10
N MET A 111 -2.73 11.85 26.21
CA MET A 111 -1.90 10.77 26.77
C MET A 111 -1.71 9.63 25.78
N ASN A 112 -2.81 9.18 25.15
CA ASN A 112 -2.75 8.13 24.16
C ASN A 112 -1.92 8.52 22.93
N GLY A 113 -1.81 9.82 22.63
CA GLY A 113 -0.93 10.35 21.57
C GLY A 113 0.53 10.52 22.00
N ILE A 114 0.82 10.74 23.29
CA ILE A 114 2.18 10.96 23.83
C ILE A 114 2.89 9.66 24.19
N ILE A 115 2.18 8.59 24.48
CA ILE A 115 2.79 7.25 24.59
C ILE A 115 3.52 6.89 23.28
N GLN A 116 2.99 7.37 22.13
CA GLN A 116 3.74 7.32 20.87
C GLN A 116 5.00 8.21 20.86
N ALA A 117 5.04 9.30 21.63
CA ALA A 117 6.24 10.13 21.78
C ALA A 117 7.30 9.49 22.69
N HIS A 118 6.89 8.64 23.62
CA HIS A 118 7.82 7.82 24.42
C HIS A 118 8.53 6.78 23.54
N VAL A 119 7.79 6.17 22.64
CA VAL A 119 8.35 5.28 21.60
C VAL A 119 9.35 6.05 20.71
N LEU A 120 9.13 7.35 20.45
CA LEU A 120 10.07 8.21 19.72
C LEU A 120 11.32 8.57 20.54
N ALA A 121 11.21 8.71 21.86
CA ALA A 121 12.38 8.90 22.75
C ALA A 121 13.20 7.61 22.87
N ASP A 122 12.54 6.46 22.95
CA ASP A 122 13.19 5.14 22.90
C ASP A 122 13.87 4.88 21.55
N VAL A 123 13.28 5.34 20.44
CA VAL A 123 13.93 5.33 19.11
C VAL A 123 15.18 6.21 19.08
N HIS A 124 15.25 7.28 19.88
CA HIS A 124 16.47 8.08 19.99
C HIS A 124 17.58 7.38 20.80
N HIS A 125 17.22 6.63 21.84
CA HIS A 125 18.16 5.73 22.53
C HIS A 125 18.61 4.57 21.64
N VAL A 126 17.75 4.09 20.74
CA VAL A 126 18.10 3.11 19.68
C VAL A 126 19.12 3.69 18.70
N ARG A 127 19.15 5.01 18.48
CA ARG A 127 20.07 5.68 17.53
C ARG A 127 21.54 5.66 17.97
N VAL A 128 21.82 5.59 19.26
CA VAL A 128 23.19 5.50 19.82
C VAL A 128 23.67 4.04 19.92
N GLY A 129 22.79 3.06 19.80
CA GLY A 129 23.08 1.64 19.98
C GLY A 129 22.85 0.74 18.78
N ILE A 130 22.76 1.29 17.54
CA ILE A 130 22.49 0.48 16.34
C ILE A 130 23.65 -0.48 16.03
N ASP A 131 24.90 -0.12 16.29
CA ASP A 131 26.07 -1.00 16.06
C ASP A 131 26.16 -2.17 17.05
N GLU A 132 25.51 -2.07 18.24
CA GLU A 132 25.48 -3.16 19.23
C GLU A 132 24.17 -3.96 19.25
N LYS A 133 23.09 -3.46 18.65
CA LYS A 133 21.75 -4.03 18.77
C LYS A 133 21.37 -5.00 17.65
N PHE A 134 22.02 -4.97 16.50
CA PHE A 134 21.73 -5.94 15.44
C PHE A 134 21.98 -7.39 15.90
N PRO A 135 23.09 -7.71 16.57
CA PRO A 135 23.29 -9.02 17.21
C PRO A 135 22.39 -9.25 18.44
N ARG A 136 21.78 -8.21 18.97
CA ARG A 136 20.85 -8.31 20.12
C ARG A 136 19.42 -8.49 19.65
N LEU A 137 19.04 -7.89 18.52
CA LEU A 137 17.78 -8.15 17.81
C LEU A 137 17.77 -9.56 17.23
N GLU A 138 18.86 -10.01 16.64
CA GLU A 138 19.03 -11.38 16.18
C GLU A 138 18.87 -12.38 17.34
N ARG A 139 19.49 -12.13 18.49
CA ARG A 139 19.33 -12.93 19.72
C ARG A 139 17.95 -12.81 20.38
N GLN A 140 17.27 -11.66 20.29
CA GLN A 140 15.90 -11.49 20.75
C GLN A 140 14.90 -12.14 19.80
N LEU A 141 15.13 -12.12 18.49
CA LEU A 141 14.36 -12.87 17.49
C LEU A 141 14.56 -14.39 17.65
N GLU A 142 15.75 -14.85 18.01
CA GLU A 142 16.03 -16.25 18.34
C GLU A 142 15.42 -16.70 19.69
N SER A 143 15.32 -15.80 20.68
CA SER A 143 14.72 -16.09 21.99
C SER A 143 13.20 -15.98 22.00
N MET A 144 12.62 -15.21 21.09
CA MET A 144 11.20 -15.23 20.83
C MET A 144 10.93 -16.34 19.82
N LYS A 145 10.43 -17.48 20.28
CA LYS A 145 9.64 -18.38 19.46
C LYS A 145 8.37 -17.63 19.07
N ILE A 146 8.49 -16.71 18.11
CA ILE A 146 7.38 -15.93 17.62
C ILE A 146 6.48 -16.89 16.86
N GLY A 147 5.34 -17.20 17.45
CA GLY A 147 4.23 -17.83 16.75
C GLY A 147 3.83 -16.94 15.56
N VAL A 148 3.16 -17.53 14.62
CA VAL A 148 2.69 -16.94 13.34
C VAL A 148 1.89 -15.62 13.52
N ASP A 149 1.58 -15.24 14.75
CA ASP A 149 0.64 -14.16 15.12
C ASP A 149 1.21 -12.74 15.19
N ASP A 150 2.52 -12.57 15.31
CA ASP A 150 3.10 -11.22 15.48
C ASP A 150 3.40 -10.47 14.16
N ARG A 151 3.08 -11.11 13.03
CA ARG A 151 3.37 -10.59 11.68
C ARG A 151 2.61 -9.29 11.37
N GLY A 152 1.39 -9.16 11.85
CA GLY A 152 0.54 -7.99 11.60
C GLY A 152 0.98 -6.73 12.36
N GLY A 153 1.51 -6.86 13.58
CA GLY A 153 1.95 -5.73 14.40
C GLY A 153 3.12 -4.96 13.78
N TRP A 154 4.12 -5.67 13.29
CA TRP A 154 5.30 -5.08 12.64
C TRP A 154 4.99 -4.44 11.30
N LEU A 155 4.05 -5.05 10.55
CA LEU A 155 3.58 -4.52 9.29
C LEU A 155 2.84 -3.18 9.50
N GLY A 156 1.96 -3.11 10.48
CA GLY A 156 1.23 -1.91 10.84
C GLY A 156 2.14 -0.74 11.20
N GLU A 157 3.21 -1.00 11.96
CA GLU A 157 4.18 0.03 12.34
C GLU A 157 5.04 0.52 11.17
N ALA A 158 5.50 -0.38 10.28
CA ALA A 158 6.27 0.01 9.10
C ALA A 158 5.41 0.85 8.14
N VAL A 159 4.16 0.47 7.95
CA VAL A 159 3.25 1.17 7.04
C VAL A 159 2.73 2.47 7.66
N ASN A 160 2.48 2.54 8.97
CA ASN A 160 2.11 3.78 9.64
C ASN A 160 3.23 4.82 9.54
N ARG A 161 4.51 4.42 9.61
CA ARG A 161 5.66 5.31 9.33
C ARG A 161 5.62 5.90 7.92
N VAL A 162 5.28 5.09 6.93
CA VAL A 162 5.16 5.55 5.52
C VAL A 162 3.98 6.52 5.35
N GLU A 163 2.88 6.34 6.07
CA GLU A 163 1.75 7.29 6.04
C GLU A 163 2.08 8.61 6.76
N GLU A 164 2.81 8.56 7.86
CA GLU A 164 3.32 9.77 8.51
C GLU A 164 4.29 10.54 7.59
N GLU A 165 5.15 9.84 6.86
CA GLU A 165 6.04 10.43 5.86
C GLU A 165 5.25 11.02 4.67
N ARG A 166 4.19 10.36 4.21
CA ARG A 166 3.28 10.90 3.17
C ARG A 166 2.51 12.13 3.65
N GLY A 167 2.03 12.13 4.88
CA GLY A 167 1.40 13.31 5.48
C GLY A 167 2.37 14.49 5.55
N PHE A 168 3.65 14.23 5.83
CA PHE A 168 4.70 15.24 5.83
C PHE A 168 5.10 15.67 4.40
N GLU A 169 5.09 14.76 3.43
CA GLU A 169 5.28 15.09 2.01
C GLU A 169 4.20 16.05 1.49
N GLY A 170 2.94 15.81 1.82
CA GLY A 170 1.84 16.73 1.53
C GLY A 170 2.06 18.10 2.17
N THR A 171 2.62 18.13 3.39
CA THR A 171 2.96 19.39 4.09
C THR A 171 4.17 20.09 3.48
N LEU A 172 5.21 19.35 3.04
CA LEU A 172 6.37 19.93 2.33
C LEU A 172 6.04 20.32 0.88
N ALA A 173 5.20 19.57 0.20
CA ALA A 173 4.67 19.97 -1.10
C ALA A 173 3.92 21.31 -1.00
N ASN A 174 3.21 21.52 0.11
CA ASN A 174 2.54 22.80 0.41
C ASN A 174 3.50 23.92 0.83
N LEU A 175 4.75 23.60 1.17
CA LEU A 175 5.76 24.59 1.61
C LEU A 175 6.70 25.02 0.47
N SER A 176 6.75 24.29 -0.67
CA SER A 176 7.62 24.70 -1.77
C SER A 176 7.00 25.84 -2.57
N SER A 177 7.78 26.89 -2.79
CA SER A 177 7.34 28.07 -3.54
C SER A 177 6.99 27.73 -4.99
N GLY A 178 7.67 26.77 -5.59
CA GLY A 178 7.39 26.25 -6.94
C GLY A 178 6.06 25.50 -7.03
N MET A 179 5.71 24.70 -6.02
CA MET A 179 4.43 23.98 -5.94
C MET A 179 3.25 24.94 -5.75
N GLU A 180 3.37 25.92 -4.85
CA GLU A 180 2.34 26.94 -4.64
C GLU A 180 2.16 27.85 -5.87
N LEU A 181 3.24 28.22 -6.54
CA LEU A 181 3.18 28.95 -7.81
C LEU A 181 2.48 28.12 -8.88
N GLY A 182 2.81 26.82 -8.96
CA GLY A 182 2.18 25.87 -9.87
C GLY A 182 0.69 25.73 -9.62
N LYS A 183 0.28 25.54 -8.36
CA LYS A 183 -1.13 25.48 -7.97
C LYS A 183 -1.90 26.73 -8.40
N ARG A 184 -1.37 27.90 -8.09
CA ARG A 184 -2.00 29.18 -8.45
C ARG A 184 -2.15 29.33 -9.97
N LYS A 185 -1.09 29.07 -10.72
CA LYS A 185 -1.10 29.21 -12.17
C LYS A 185 -2.03 28.21 -12.86
N LEU A 186 -2.06 26.96 -12.38
CA LEU A 186 -2.99 25.94 -12.88
C LEU A 186 -4.45 26.29 -12.55
N LYS A 187 -4.74 26.87 -11.38
CA LYS A 187 -6.07 27.38 -11.05
C LYS A 187 -6.52 28.46 -12.01
N GLU A 188 -5.66 29.44 -12.30
CA GLU A 188 -5.94 30.51 -13.26
C GLU A 188 -6.29 29.94 -14.64
N LEU A 189 -5.49 28.98 -15.14
CA LEU A 189 -5.70 28.33 -16.41
C LEU A 189 -6.99 27.47 -16.42
N LEU A 190 -7.28 26.75 -15.35
CA LEU A 190 -8.49 25.93 -15.23
C LEU A 190 -9.77 26.79 -15.21
N MET A 191 -9.71 28.00 -14.69
CA MET A 191 -10.83 28.93 -14.65
C MET A 191 -10.98 29.75 -15.95
N ALA A 192 -9.94 29.82 -16.79
CA ALA A 192 -9.99 30.52 -18.08
C ALA A 192 -10.96 29.80 -19.05
N LYS A 193 -11.79 30.58 -19.79
CA LYS A 193 -12.81 30.01 -20.70
C LYS A 193 -12.19 29.38 -21.95
N ASP A 194 -11.09 29.95 -22.44
CA ASP A 194 -10.48 29.60 -23.72
C ASP A 194 -9.46 28.45 -23.62
N VAL A 195 -9.20 27.92 -22.44
CA VAL A 195 -8.26 26.84 -22.18
C VAL A 195 -9.02 25.57 -21.85
N THR A 196 -8.85 24.54 -22.66
CA THR A 196 -9.47 23.22 -22.47
C THR A 196 -8.46 22.17 -22.04
N VAL A 197 -7.26 22.16 -22.64
CA VAL A 197 -6.19 21.19 -22.37
C VAL A 197 -4.95 21.90 -21.82
N ILE A 198 -4.55 21.55 -20.63
CA ILE A 198 -3.39 22.12 -19.94
C ILE A 198 -2.32 21.04 -19.78
N GLY A 199 -1.12 21.30 -20.29
CA GLY A 199 0.03 20.42 -20.13
C GLY A 199 0.85 20.77 -18.89
N ILE A 200 1.14 19.80 -18.03
CA ILE A 200 2.16 19.89 -16.97
C ILE A 200 3.35 19.05 -17.41
N HIS A 201 4.51 19.67 -17.56
CA HIS A 201 5.71 18.93 -17.99
C HIS A 201 6.92 19.21 -17.08
N GLY A 202 7.94 18.33 -17.17
CA GLY A 202 9.16 18.40 -16.37
C GLY A 202 9.81 17.03 -16.21
N MET A 203 10.99 16.99 -15.62
CA MET A 203 11.78 15.77 -15.43
C MET A 203 11.04 14.68 -14.63
N GLY A 204 11.41 13.40 -14.83
CA GLY A 204 10.96 12.30 -13.99
C GLY A 204 11.33 12.56 -12.52
N GLY A 205 10.39 12.32 -11.59
CA GLY A 205 10.63 12.56 -10.16
C GLY A 205 10.64 14.02 -9.70
N SER A 206 10.24 15.00 -10.57
CA SER A 206 10.14 16.42 -10.20
C SER A 206 8.91 16.77 -9.35
N GLY A 207 7.92 15.87 -9.23
CA GLY A 207 6.72 16.11 -8.44
C GLY A 207 5.47 16.49 -9.26
N LYS A 208 5.46 16.29 -10.59
CA LYS A 208 4.32 16.61 -11.47
C LYS A 208 3.01 15.96 -11.03
N THR A 209 3.05 14.65 -10.79
CA THR A 209 1.90 13.87 -10.29
C THR A 209 1.44 14.41 -8.94
N THR A 210 2.37 14.78 -8.06
CA THR A 210 2.06 15.41 -6.76
C THR A 210 1.32 16.72 -6.95
N LEU A 211 1.78 17.59 -7.87
CA LEU A 211 1.10 18.85 -8.19
C LEU A 211 -0.32 18.62 -8.73
N ALA A 212 -0.48 17.66 -9.65
CA ALA A 212 -1.78 17.31 -10.21
C ALA A 212 -2.75 16.78 -9.13
N ARG A 213 -2.28 15.94 -8.21
CA ARG A 213 -3.07 15.44 -7.07
C ARG A 213 -3.45 16.55 -6.09
N GLU A 214 -2.54 17.48 -5.82
CA GLU A 214 -2.83 18.64 -4.95
C GLU A 214 -3.89 19.57 -5.55
N ILE A 215 -3.93 19.72 -6.88
CA ILE A 215 -5.02 20.43 -7.58
C ILE A 215 -6.35 19.72 -7.37
N CYS A 216 -6.39 18.38 -7.40
CA CYS A 216 -7.62 17.62 -7.14
C CYS A 216 -8.17 17.83 -5.72
N LYS A 217 -7.30 18.07 -4.74
CA LYS A 217 -7.68 18.29 -3.34
C LYS A 217 -8.17 19.70 -3.05
N ASP A 218 -7.89 20.66 -3.94
CA ASP A 218 -8.20 22.07 -3.73
C ASP A 218 -9.71 22.34 -3.72
N ASP A 219 -10.20 22.95 -2.65
CA ASP A 219 -11.64 23.17 -2.42
C ASP A 219 -12.27 24.11 -3.46
N GLN A 220 -11.55 25.08 -3.99
CA GLN A 220 -12.06 25.97 -5.03
C GLN A 220 -12.23 25.22 -6.36
N ILE A 221 -11.29 24.33 -6.68
CA ILE A 221 -11.36 23.48 -7.87
C ILE A 221 -12.48 22.45 -7.72
N LYS A 222 -12.61 21.80 -6.56
CA LYS A 222 -13.73 20.89 -6.27
C LYS A 222 -15.08 21.58 -6.44
N ALA A 223 -15.24 22.77 -5.87
CA ALA A 223 -16.48 23.55 -6.00
C ALA A 223 -16.73 23.95 -7.47
N TYR A 224 -15.71 24.37 -8.22
CA TYR A 224 -15.85 24.80 -9.62
C TYR A 224 -16.30 23.66 -10.54
N PHE A 225 -15.83 22.45 -10.31
CA PHE A 225 -16.17 21.25 -11.07
C PHE A 225 -17.27 20.38 -10.41
N ASN A 226 -17.95 20.87 -9.36
CA ASN A 226 -18.98 20.13 -8.63
C ASN A 226 -18.53 18.73 -8.18
N ASN A 227 -17.30 18.60 -7.70
CA ASN A 227 -16.64 17.34 -7.34
C ASN A 227 -16.49 16.32 -8.51
N ARG A 228 -16.70 16.73 -9.77
CA ARG A 228 -16.51 15.88 -10.94
C ARG A 228 -15.08 15.98 -11.44
N ILE A 229 -14.17 15.38 -10.67
CA ILE A 229 -12.72 15.36 -10.95
C ILE A 229 -12.31 13.89 -11.07
N PHE A 230 -11.73 13.53 -12.20
CA PHE A 230 -11.29 12.16 -12.49
C PHE A 230 -9.79 12.14 -12.74
N PHE A 231 -9.10 11.24 -12.07
CA PHE A 231 -7.67 11.05 -12.20
C PHE A 231 -7.37 9.68 -12.84
N LEU A 232 -6.61 9.67 -13.93
CA LEU A 232 -6.29 8.46 -14.67
C LEU A 232 -4.81 8.44 -15.04
N THR A 233 -4.07 7.46 -14.53
CA THR A 233 -2.69 7.19 -14.93
C THR A 233 -2.68 6.41 -16.24
N VAL A 234 -1.85 6.86 -17.19
CA VAL A 234 -1.75 6.31 -18.54
C VAL A 234 -0.41 5.59 -18.70
N SER A 235 -0.45 4.30 -19.05
CA SER A 235 0.78 3.53 -19.29
C SER A 235 1.56 4.03 -20.51
N GLN A 236 2.84 3.69 -20.62
CA GLN A 236 3.71 4.10 -21.73
C GLN A 236 3.19 3.70 -23.13
N SER A 237 2.46 2.60 -23.21
CA SER A 237 1.91 2.08 -24.46
C SER A 237 0.42 1.73 -24.28
N PRO A 238 -0.47 2.74 -24.14
CA PRO A 238 -1.88 2.49 -23.90
C PRO A 238 -2.60 2.07 -25.18
N SER A 239 -3.64 1.22 -25.06
CA SER A 239 -4.67 1.13 -26.11
C SER A 239 -5.59 2.34 -26.01
N VAL A 240 -5.62 3.17 -27.06
CA VAL A 240 -6.46 4.37 -27.08
C VAL A 240 -7.95 4.04 -26.99
N GLU A 241 -8.37 2.91 -27.55
CA GLU A 241 -9.77 2.44 -27.49
C GLU A 241 -10.17 2.10 -26.06
N GLN A 242 -9.33 1.32 -25.36
CA GLN A 242 -9.58 0.92 -23.98
C GLN A 242 -9.56 2.13 -23.04
N LEU A 243 -8.57 3.02 -23.22
CA LEU A 243 -8.45 4.24 -22.43
C LEU A 243 -9.67 5.15 -22.63
N SER A 244 -10.14 5.28 -23.88
CA SER A 244 -11.35 6.04 -24.20
C SER A 244 -12.60 5.44 -23.56
N ALA A 245 -12.75 4.12 -23.61
CA ALA A 245 -13.87 3.42 -22.97
C ALA A 245 -13.88 3.66 -21.45
N LYS A 246 -12.72 3.55 -20.80
CA LYS A 246 -12.57 3.82 -19.35
C LYS A 246 -12.89 5.26 -18.99
N ILE A 247 -12.42 6.23 -19.78
CA ILE A 247 -12.74 7.65 -19.58
C ILE A 247 -14.26 7.87 -19.69
N TRP A 248 -14.92 7.26 -20.67
CA TRP A 248 -16.36 7.36 -20.84
C TRP A 248 -17.14 6.74 -19.67
N GLU A 249 -16.72 5.57 -19.20
CA GLU A 249 -17.29 4.93 -18.02
C GLU A 249 -17.20 5.85 -16.78
N MET A 250 -16.02 6.42 -16.54
CA MET A 250 -15.79 7.34 -15.41
C MET A 250 -16.67 8.61 -15.52
N ILE A 251 -16.84 9.18 -16.72
CA ILE A 251 -17.60 10.42 -16.92
C ILE A 251 -19.11 10.15 -16.89
N SER A 252 -19.59 9.04 -17.47
CA SER A 252 -21.03 8.72 -17.60
C SER A 252 -21.61 8.02 -16.36
N GLY A 253 -20.78 7.36 -15.56
CA GLY A 253 -21.22 6.54 -14.42
C GLY A 253 -21.92 5.23 -14.80
N ASN A 254 -21.96 4.89 -16.10
CA ASN A 254 -22.58 3.67 -16.60
C ASN A 254 -21.50 2.67 -17.02
N THR A 255 -21.45 1.49 -16.39
CA THR A 255 -20.65 0.35 -16.84
C THR A 255 -21.14 -0.09 -18.23
N MET A 256 -20.29 0.07 -19.23
CA MET A 256 -20.55 -0.48 -20.57
C MET A 256 -20.43 -2.01 -20.48
N VAL A 257 -21.54 -2.68 -20.29
CA VAL A 257 -21.61 -4.13 -20.46
C VAL A 257 -21.21 -4.45 -21.90
N SER A 258 -20.10 -5.13 -22.06
CA SER A 258 -19.58 -5.61 -23.34
C SER A 258 -20.49 -6.71 -23.91
N SER A 259 -21.65 -6.31 -24.43
CA SER A 259 -22.35 -7.13 -25.40
C SER A 259 -21.67 -6.93 -26.76
N GLY A 260 -21.16 -8.01 -27.32
CA GLY A 260 -20.27 -8.10 -28.48
C GLY A 260 -20.70 -7.45 -29.83
N ASN A 261 -21.34 -6.31 -29.80
CA ASN A 261 -21.57 -5.48 -30.96
C ASN A 261 -20.81 -4.15 -30.76
N MET A 262 -19.80 -3.96 -31.56
CA MET A 262 -19.11 -2.68 -31.78
C MET A 262 -20.15 -1.60 -32.11
N PHE A 263 -20.63 -0.89 -31.08
CA PHE A 263 -21.38 0.33 -31.32
C PHE A 263 -20.39 1.42 -31.76
N PRO A 264 -20.66 2.13 -32.87
CA PRO A 264 -19.79 3.22 -33.29
C PRO A 264 -19.82 4.31 -32.20
N LEU A 265 -18.65 4.57 -31.60
CA LEU A 265 -18.39 5.67 -30.65
C LEU A 265 -18.91 7.04 -31.14
N VAL A 266 -19.14 7.19 -32.42
CA VAL A 266 -19.66 8.40 -33.09
C VAL A 266 -21.11 8.72 -32.73
N LYS A 267 -21.94 7.74 -32.37
CA LYS A 267 -23.35 7.98 -32.00
C LYS A 267 -23.55 8.44 -30.56
N LEU A 268 -22.64 8.12 -29.65
CA LEU A 268 -22.72 8.54 -28.23
C LEU A 268 -22.28 9.98 -28.00
N GLN A 269 -21.54 10.58 -28.93
CA GLN A 269 -21.10 11.97 -28.81
C GLN A 269 -22.26 13.00 -28.91
N HIS A 270 -23.41 12.63 -29.46
CA HIS A 270 -24.53 13.56 -29.70
C HIS A 270 -25.60 13.55 -28.62
N ASP A 271 -25.67 12.52 -27.77
CA ASP A 271 -26.84 12.34 -26.90
C ASP A 271 -26.62 12.62 -25.42
N ILE A 272 -25.39 12.92 -24.99
CA ILE A 272 -25.10 13.29 -23.60
C ILE A 272 -24.68 14.77 -23.59
N GLU A 273 -25.61 15.67 -23.46
CA GLU A 273 -25.39 17.00 -22.90
C GLU A 273 -24.92 16.81 -21.47
N ILE A 274 -23.59 16.66 -21.29
CA ILE A 274 -22.98 16.75 -19.97
C ILE A 274 -23.05 18.21 -19.57
N SER A 275 -24.17 18.59 -18.95
CA SER A 275 -24.45 19.95 -18.47
C SER A 275 -23.55 20.37 -17.31
N SER A 276 -22.69 19.47 -16.77
CA SER A 276 -21.81 19.73 -15.65
C SER A 276 -20.35 19.81 -16.07
N ARG A 277 -19.65 20.82 -15.58
CA ARG A 277 -18.20 20.98 -15.77
C ARG A 277 -17.47 19.77 -15.18
N THR A 278 -16.58 19.17 -15.96
CA THR A 278 -15.80 17.98 -15.53
C THR A 278 -14.31 18.26 -15.74
N LEU A 279 -13.49 17.85 -14.78
CA LEU A 279 -12.03 17.87 -14.86
C LEU A 279 -11.53 16.44 -15.03
N LEU A 280 -10.72 16.21 -16.07
CA LEU A 280 -10.03 14.96 -16.29
C LEU A 280 -8.52 15.18 -16.19
N ILE A 281 -7.86 14.42 -15.33
CA ILE A 281 -6.39 14.41 -15.23
C ILE A 281 -5.87 13.13 -15.89
N LEU A 282 -5.02 13.29 -16.91
CA LEU A 282 -4.32 12.23 -17.60
C LEU A 282 -2.85 12.28 -17.16
N ASP A 283 -2.49 11.40 -16.23
CA ASP A 283 -1.13 11.36 -15.68
C ASP A 283 -0.23 10.44 -16.50
N ASP A 284 1.02 10.85 -16.66
CA ASP A 284 2.11 10.14 -17.36
C ASP A 284 1.86 9.83 -18.84
N ILE A 285 1.43 10.83 -19.61
CA ILE A 285 1.27 10.71 -21.07
C ILE A 285 2.64 10.78 -21.75
N TRP A 286 2.98 9.75 -22.52
CA TRP A 286 4.28 9.61 -23.18
C TRP A 286 4.29 10.01 -24.66
N SER A 287 3.15 9.92 -25.34
CA SER A 287 3.03 10.12 -26.79
C SER A 287 2.05 11.19 -27.15
N GLN A 288 2.49 12.11 -28.04
CA GLN A 288 1.64 13.13 -28.64
C GLN A 288 0.48 12.50 -29.41
N SER A 289 0.73 11.44 -30.17
CA SER A 289 -0.30 10.75 -30.98
C SER A 289 -1.42 10.16 -30.14
N VAL A 290 -1.10 9.63 -28.95
CA VAL A 290 -2.09 9.14 -27.99
C VAL A 290 -2.97 10.29 -27.49
N LEU A 291 -2.37 11.41 -27.12
CA LEU A 291 -3.11 12.58 -26.65
C LEU A 291 -4.04 13.16 -27.74
N GLU A 292 -3.55 13.26 -28.96
CA GLU A 292 -4.35 13.75 -30.09
C GLU A 292 -5.57 12.86 -30.36
N GLN A 293 -5.39 11.53 -30.38
CA GLN A 293 -6.49 10.59 -30.56
C GLN A 293 -7.50 10.62 -29.41
N LEU A 294 -7.04 10.79 -28.16
CA LEU A 294 -7.92 10.92 -26.99
C LEU A 294 -8.70 12.24 -27.03
N LYS A 295 -8.08 13.35 -27.42
CA LYS A 295 -8.71 14.67 -27.49
C LYS A 295 -9.95 14.67 -28.38
N PHE A 296 -9.93 13.94 -29.49
CA PHE A 296 -11.10 13.77 -30.38
C PHE A 296 -12.23 12.93 -29.79
N LYS A 297 -11.92 12.13 -28.76
CA LYS A 297 -12.89 11.18 -28.17
C LYS A 297 -13.47 11.67 -26.82
N ILE A 298 -12.94 12.76 -26.26
CA ILE A 298 -13.40 13.34 -25.00
C ILE A 298 -14.40 14.48 -25.27
N PRO A 299 -15.48 14.61 -24.49
CA PRO A 299 -16.45 15.69 -24.65
C PRO A 299 -15.81 17.07 -24.50
N THR A 300 -16.21 18.04 -25.33
CA THR A 300 -15.72 19.41 -25.30
C THR A 300 -16.06 20.18 -24.01
N SER A 301 -17.01 19.69 -23.23
CA SER A 301 -17.38 20.21 -21.90
C SER A 301 -16.36 19.86 -20.80
N CYS A 302 -15.42 18.93 -21.07
CA CYS A 302 -14.40 18.52 -20.13
C CYS A 302 -13.16 19.41 -20.26
N LYS A 303 -12.58 19.81 -19.12
CA LYS A 303 -11.22 20.33 -19.06
C LYS A 303 -10.25 19.20 -18.76
N ILE A 304 -9.08 19.25 -19.37
CA ILE A 304 -8.10 18.19 -19.32
C ILE A 304 -6.77 18.73 -18.79
N ILE A 305 -6.23 18.11 -17.73
CA ILE A 305 -4.82 18.28 -17.36
C ILE A 305 -4.07 17.06 -17.89
N VAL A 306 -2.97 17.32 -18.59
CA VAL A 306 -2.07 16.28 -19.11
C VAL A 306 -0.74 16.41 -18.42
N VAL A 307 -0.31 15.37 -17.72
CA VAL A 307 1.01 15.30 -17.09
C VAL A 307 1.95 14.49 -17.96
N SER A 308 3.13 15.01 -18.25
CA SER A 308 4.11 14.38 -19.13
C SER A 308 5.56 14.68 -18.73
N ARG A 309 6.50 13.82 -19.12
CA ARG A 309 7.92 14.12 -19.04
C ARG A 309 8.38 15.07 -20.16
N SER A 310 7.67 15.06 -21.29
CA SER A 310 7.96 15.87 -22.46
C SER A 310 6.99 17.04 -22.60
N LYS A 311 7.48 18.15 -23.14
CA LYS A 311 6.65 19.29 -23.49
C LYS A 311 5.89 19.02 -24.79
N PHE A 312 4.57 19.07 -24.74
CA PHE A 312 3.75 19.00 -25.94
C PHE A 312 3.64 20.36 -26.66
N PRO A 313 3.52 20.36 -27.99
CA PRO A 313 3.34 21.60 -28.73
C PRO A 313 1.97 22.22 -28.47
N LEU A 314 1.86 23.56 -28.64
CA LEU A 314 0.61 24.30 -28.44
C LEU A 314 -0.50 23.96 -29.45
N SER A 315 -0.20 23.17 -30.50
CA SER A 315 -1.21 22.58 -31.39
C SER A 315 -2.02 21.46 -30.69
N VAL A 316 -1.44 20.86 -29.65
CA VAL A 316 -2.05 19.72 -28.92
C VAL A 316 -2.58 20.14 -27.56
N VAL A 317 -1.86 21.02 -26.85
CA VAL A 317 -2.27 21.58 -25.55
C VAL A 317 -2.48 23.09 -25.70
N ASP A 318 -3.53 23.63 -25.10
CA ASP A 318 -3.86 25.06 -25.22
C ASP A 318 -2.90 25.93 -24.37
N SER A 319 -2.40 25.35 -23.30
CA SER A 319 -1.39 25.98 -22.42
C SER A 319 -0.51 24.93 -21.77
N SER A 320 0.70 25.31 -21.41
CA SER A 320 1.62 24.40 -20.70
C SER A 320 2.30 25.09 -19.52
N TYR A 321 2.49 24.30 -18.46
CA TYR A 321 3.23 24.69 -17.27
C TYR A 321 4.41 23.75 -17.07
N GLU A 322 5.61 24.32 -16.99
CA GLU A 322 6.82 23.59 -16.64
C GLU A 322 7.01 23.64 -15.13
N LEU A 323 7.07 22.46 -14.50
CA LEU A 323 7.32 22.38 -13.08
C LEU A 323 8.81 22.57 -12.81
N GLU A 324 9.13 23.66 -12.13
CA GLU A 324 10.49 23.99 -11.71
C GLU A 324 10.98 23.00 -10.64
N LEU A 325 12.28 22.73 -10.64
CA LEU A 325 12.95 21.98 -9.59
C LEU A 325 13.01 22.80 -8.29
N LEU A 326 13.20 22.12 -7.16
CA LEU A 326 13.28 22.78 -5.86
C LEU A 326 14.44 23.76 -5.78
N ARG A 327 14.22 24.89 -5.15
CA ARG A 327 15.28 25.86 -4.84
C ARG A 327 16.20 25.31 -3.76
N GLU A 328 17.35 25.93 -3.59
CA GLU A 328 18.42 25.47 -2.70
C GLU A 328 17.93 25.26 -1.24
N ASP A 329 17.17 26.20 -0.70
CA ASP A 329 16.61 26.15 0.65
C ASP A 329 15.55 25.05 0.81
N GLU A 330 14.68 24.92 -0.18
CA GLU A 330 13.65 23.87 -0.24
C GLU A 330 14.28 22.48 -0.40
N ALA A 331 15.27 22.35 -1.29
CA ALA A 331 16.04 21.13 -1.51
C ALA A 331 16.78 20.71 -0.23
N MET A 332 17.40 21.67 0.46
CA MET A 332 18.07 21.42 1.74
C MET A 332 17.08 20.93 2.80
N GLY A 333 15.92 21.58 2.93
CA GLY A 333 14.88 21.18 3.88
C GLY A 333 14.36 19.77 3.61
N LEU A 334 14.04 19.45 2.34
CA LEU A 334 13.58 18.12 1.94
C LEU A 334 14.65 17.06 2.21
N PHE A 335 15.88 17.30 1.79
CA PHE A 335 16.99 16.38 2.00
C PHE A 335 17.25 16.10 3.49
N CYS A 336 17.32 17.16 4.31
CA CYS A 336 17.55 17.04 5.73
C CYS A 336 16.45 16.25 6.44
N HIS A 337 15.21 16.37 5.98
CA HIS A 337 14.11 15.56 6.51
C HIS A 337 14.39 14.07 6.35
N PHE A 338 14.78 13.62 5.16
CA PHE A 338 15.07 12.21 4.90
C PHE A 338 16.41 11.73 5.49
N ALA A 339 17.41 12.58 5.53
CA ALA A 339 18.73 12.25 6.08
C ALA A 339 18.78 12.27 7.62
N PHE A 340 18.07 13.22 8.23
CA PHE A 340 18.19 13.50 9.67
C PHE A 340 16.85 13.48 10.42
N GLY A 341 15.71 13.34 9.73
CA GLY A 341 14.39 13.40 10.34
C GLY A 341 13.95 14.81 10.77
N GLN A 342 14.66 15.85 10.35
CA GLN A 342 14.37 17.27 10.64
C GLN A 342 14.64 18.13 9.43
N SER A 343 14.06 19.35 9.34
CA SER A 343 14.18 20.24 8.19
C SER A 343 15.50 21.02 8.10
N SER A 344 16.41 20.83 9.05
CA SER A 344 17.70 21.54 9.12
C SER A 344 18.86 20.59 9.36
N VAL A 345 20.08 21.02 9.01
CA VAL A 345 21.29 20.26 9.26
C VAL A 345 21.58 20.27 10.77
N PRO A 346 21.72 19.11 11.43
CA PRO A 346 22.04 19.03 12.85
C PRO A 346 23.46 19.57 13.13
N PHE A 347 23.69 20.09 14.33
CA PHE A 347 24.99 20.62 14.75
C PHE A 347 26.14 19.59 14.71
N THR A 348 25.81 18.31 14.72
CA THR A 348 26.74 17.18 14.66
C THR A 348 27.21 16.83 13.25
N ALA A 349 26.58 17.39 12.21
CA ALA A 349 26.91 17.12 10.81
C ALA A 349 27.65 18.28 10.16
N ASP A 350 28.60 17.96 9.27
CA ASP A 350 29.29 18.97 8.47
C ASP A 350 28.32 19.61 7.47
N LYS A 351 27.90 20.84 7.76
CA LYS A 351 26.96 21.61 6.96
C LYS A 351 27.44 21.82 5.53
N GLN A 352 28.76 21.98 5.32
CA GLN A 352 29.32 22.21 4.00
C GLN A 352 29.23 20.93 3.16
N LEU A 353 29.59 19.78 3.72
CA LEU A 353 29.49 18.48 3.06
C LEU A 353 28.04 18.14 2.71
N VAL A 354 27.09 18.40 3.63
CA VAL A 354 25.65 18.21 3.36
C VAL A 354 25.20 19.08 2.20
N LYS A 355 25.59 20.37 2.19
CA LYS A 355 25.26 21.28 1.10
C LYS A 355 25.78 20.78 -0.25
N GLU A 356 27.01 20.35 -0.30
CA GLU A 356 27.62 19.82 -1.53
C GLU A 356 26.91 18.58 -2.07
N VAL A 357 26.44 17.68 -1.20
CA VAL A 357 25.64 16.52 -1.61
C VAL A 357 24.26 16.95 -2.12
N VAL A 358 23.62 17.91 -1.46
CA VAL A 358 22.31 18.47 -1.88
C VAL A 358 22.42 19.16 -3.24
N ASP A 359 23.48 19.93 -3.47
CA ASP A 359 23.72 20.63 -4.73
C ASP A 359 23.89 19.65 -5.91
N GLU A 360 24.47 18.47 -5.66
CA GLU A 360 24.58 17.41 -6.68
C GLU A 360 23.24 16.70 -6.97
N CYS A 361 22.25 16.79 -6.09
CA CYS A 361 20.89 16.31 -6.38
C CYS A 361 20.12 17.25 -7.33
N LYS A 362 20.66 18.44 -7.64
CA LYS A 362 20.13 19.43 -8.60
C LYS A 362 18.65 19.82 -8.33
N GLY A 363 18.24 19.86 -7.09
CA GLY A 363 16.87 20.22 -6.69
C GLY A 363 15.80 19.22 -7.08
N LEU A 364 16.15 17.97 -7.47
CA LEU A 364 15.19 16.97 -7.88
C LEU A 364 14.62 16.25 -6.65
N PRO A 365 13.30 16.35 -6.36
CA PRO A 365 12.69 15.80 -5.14
C PRO A 365 12.99 14.32 -4.92
N LEU A 366 12.86 13.48 -5.95
CA LEU A 366 13.11 12.04 -5.85
C LEU A 366 14.56 11.74 -5.48
N ALA A 367 15.52 12.41 -6.09
CA ALA A 367 16.95 12.22 -5.79
C ALA A 367 17.26 12.63 -4.35
N LEU A 368 16.73 13.79 -3.91
CA LEU A 368 16.91 14.30 -2.55
C LEU A 368 16.37 13.31 -1.49
N LYS A 369 15.18 12.71 -1.73
CA LYS A 369 14.60 11.70 -0.86
C LYS A 369 15.46 10.45 -0.78
N VAL A 370 15.75 9.86 -1.92
CA VAL A 370 16.43 8.54 -2.00
C VAL A 370 17.87 8.64 -1.51
N ILE A 371 18.61 9.67 -1.90
CA ILE A 371 20.00 9.87 -1.47
C ILE A 371 20.04 10.26 0.01
N GLY A 372 19.15 11.17 0.45
CA GLY A 372 19.03 11.53 1.87
C GLY A 372 18.74 10.33 2.77
N ALA A 373 17.76 9.51 2.39
CA ALA A 373 17.44 8.28 3.13
C ALA A 373 18.58 7.25 3.10
N SER A 374 19.32 7.16 2.01
CA SER A 374 20.47 6.25 1.90
C SER A 374 21.65 6.66 2.80
N LEU A 375 21.80 7.96 3.05
CA LEU A 375 22.86 8.51 3.91
C LEU A 375 22.44 8.65 5.39
N LYS A 376 21.20 8.35 5.71
CA LYS A 376 20.67 8.39 7.07
C LYS A 376 21.48 7.47 7.99
N GLY A 377 22.03 8.05 9.06
CA GLY A 377 22.83 7.30 10.04
C GLY A 377 24.19 6.80 9.54
N GLN A 378 24.63 7.17 8.33
CA GLN A 378 25.93 6.78 7.80
C GLN A 378 27.06 7.67 8.34
N PRO A 379 28.26 7.09 8.59
CA PRO A 379 29.45 7.86 8.95
C PRO A 379 29.85 8.87 7.90
N GLU A 380 30.54 9.95 8.27
CA GLU A 380 30.98 11.05 7.41
C GLU A 380 31.78 10.59 6.18
N MET A 381 32.55 9.52 6.31
CA MET A 381 33.31 8.93 5.20
C MET A 381 32.39 8.48 4.03
N PHE A 382 31.16 7.99 4.35
CA PHE A 382 30.17 7.63 3.32
C PHE A 382 29.62 8.87 2.62
N TRP A 383 29.41 9.96 3.33
CA TRP A 383 28.99 11.26 2.79
C TRP A 383 30.03 11.81 1.82
N THR A 384 31.32 11.76 2.21
CA THR A 384 32.44 12.19 1.35
C THR A 384 32.54 11.33 0.10
N SER A 385 32.37 10.01 0.22
CA SER A 385 32.33 9.09 -0.90
C SER A 385 31.14 9.39 -1.82
N ALA A 386 29.95 9.61 -1.27
CA ALA A 386 28.74 9.96 -2.00
C ALA A 386 28.94 11.24 -2.82
N LYS A 387 29.42 12.32 -2.20
CA LYS A 387 29.79 13.57 -2.90
C LYS A 387 30.74 13.29 -4.07
N SER A 388 31.84 12.59 -3.81
CA SER A 388 32.83 12.31 -4.86
C SER A 388 32.28 11.50 -6.03
N ARG A 389 31.36 10.56 -5.77
CA ARG A 389 30.70 9.75 -6.80
C ARG A 389 29.68 10.56 -7.60
N LEU A 390 28.85 11.35 -6.91
CA LEU A 390 27.86 12.21 -7.53
C LEU A 390 28.49 13.25 -8.46
N SER A 391 29.61 13.86 -8.04
CA SER A 391 30.34 14.86 -8.86
C SER A 391 31.00 14.26 -10.10
N ARG A 392 31.34 12.97 -10.09
CA ARG A 392 31.93 12.25 -11.26
C ARG A 392 30.89 11.85 -12.29
N SER A 393 29.61 11.82 -11.94
CA SER A 393 28.51 11.39 -12.81
C SER A 393 28.09 12.48 -13.81
N GLN A 394 29.05 13.23 -14.41
CA GLN A 394 28.80 14.23 -15.46
C GLN A 394 29.30 13.70 -16.81
N PRO A 395 28.51 12.97 -17.59
CA PRO A 395 28.85 12.67 -18.99
C PRO A 395 28.59 13.90 -19.86
N LEU A 396 29.49 14.16 -20.76
CA LEU A 396 29.50 15.35 -21.60
C LEU A 396 28.39 15.40 -22.68
N CYS A 397 27.59 14.33 -22.88
CA CYS A 397 26.63 14.21 -23.98
C CYS A 397 25.42 13.29 -23.74
N GLU A 398 25.04 12.95 -22.51
CA GLU A 398 23.90 12.07 -22.25
C GLU A 398 22.62 12.83 -21.87
N SER A 399 21.47 12.22 -22.15
CA SER A 399 20.18 12.79 -21.78
C SER A 399 20.06 12.99 -20.27
N HIS A 400 19.25 13.96 -19.83
CA HIS A 400 19.02 14.23 -18.41
C HIS A 400 18.53 12.99 -17.62
N GLU A 401 17.84 12.06 -18.28
CA GLU A 401 17.37 10.82 -17.68
C GLU A 401 18.52 9.89 -17.30
N VAL A 402 19.51 9.72 -18.16
CA VAL A 402 20.70 8.87 -17.89
C VAL A 402 21.50 9.46 -16.74
N GLN A 403 21.69 10.77 -16.70
CA GLN A 403 22.37 11.46 -15.58
C GLN A 403 21.64 11.24 -14.25
N LEU A 404 20.32 11.25 -14.28
CA LEU A 404 19.50 10.98 -13.10
C LEU A 404 19.71 9.55 -12.60
N LEU A 405 19.64 8.55 -13.49
CA LEU A 405 19.82 7.15 -13.13
C LEU A 405 21.21 6.88 -12.56
N GLU A 406 22.27 7.47 -13.12
CA GLU A 406 23.63 7.34 -12.60
C GLU A 406 23.79 7.95 -11.18
N ARG A 407 23.14 9.09 -10.90
CA ARG A 407 23.13 9.66 -9.54
C ARG A 407 22.40 8.76 -8.55
N MET A 408 21.25 8.22 -8.93
CA MET A 408 20.44 7.37 -8.06
C MET A 408 21.09 5.99 -7.85
N LYS A 409 21.96 5.53 -8.74
CA LYS A 409 22.72 4.29 -8.61
C LYS A 409 23.53 4.21 -7.31
N LEU A 410 23.99 5.34 -6.80
CA LEU A 410 24.67 5.42 -5.52
C LEU A 410 23.84 4.78 -4.39
N SER A 411 22.54 5.02 -4.37
CA SER A 411 21.64 4.53 -3.32
C SER A 411 21.54 3.01 -3.29
N ILE A 412 21.57 2.36 -4.45
CA ILE A 412 21.52 0.90 -4.55
C ILE A 412 22.90 0.25 -4.40
N ASP A 413 23.98 0.95 -4.72
CA ASP A 413 25.34 0.45 -4.52
C ASP A 413 25.73 0.36 -3.04
N SER A 414 25.03 1.11 -2.18
CA SER A 414 25.21 1.06 -0.72
C SER A 414 24.46 -0.09 -0.05
N LEU A 415 23.58 -0.78 -0.80
CA LEU A 415 22.79 -1.89 -0.28
C LEU A 415 23.64 -3.17 -0.16
N ARG A 416 23.29 -4.02 0.81
CA ARG A 416 23.80 -5.39 0.87
C ARG A 416 23.38 -6.17 -0.39
N ASP A 417 24.18 -7.12 -0.82
CA ASP A 417 23.96 -7.85 -2.08
C ASP A 417 22.55 -8.42 -2.22
N LYS A 418 22.02 -9.09 -1.18
CA LYS A 418 20.66 -9.66 -1.21
C LYS A 418 19.58 -8.57 -1.32
N VAL A 419 19.71 -7.47 -0.59
CA VAL A 419 18.76 -6.35 -0.61
C VAL A 419 18.79 -5.67 -1.98
N ARG A 420 19.99 -5.50 -2.54
CA ARG A 420 20.18 -4.97 -3.89
C ARG A 420 19.54 -5.87 -4.95
N ASP A 421 19.74 -7.18 -4.86
CA ASP A 421 19.14 -8.13 -5.78
C ASP A 421 17.61 -8.09 -5.73
N CYS A 422 17.02 -8.06 -4.53
CA CYS A 422 15.57 -7.91 -4.35
C CYS A 422 15.05 -6.59 -4.94
N PHE A 423 15.78 -5.48 -4.79
CA PHE A 423 15.43 -4.20 -5.44
C PHE A 423 15.44 -4.34 -6.98
N LEU A 424 16.46 -4.98 -7.55
CA LEU A 424 16.56 -5.15 -8.99
C LEU A 424 15.47 -6.08 -9.56
N ASP A 425 14.97 -7.02 -8.77
CA ASP A 425 13.89 -7.93 -9.15
C ASP A 425 12.55 -7.21 -9.35
N LEU A 426 12.34 -6.08 -8.64
CA LEU A 426 11.13 -5.25 -8.82
C LEU A 426 11.00 -4.72 -10.26
N GLY A 427 12.11 -4.53 -10.95
CA GLY A 427 12.14 -4.13 -12.37
C GLY A 427 11.45 -5.13 -13.31
N ALA A 428 11.18 -6.37 -12.87
CA ALA A 428 10.45 -7.36 -13.65
C ALA A 428 8.95 -7.05 -13.77
N PHE A 429 8.41 -6.25 -12.86
CA PHE A 429 7.01 -5.86 -12.91
C PHE A 429 6.80 -4.61 -13.78
N PRO A 430 5.61 -4.43 -14.33
CA PRO A 430 5.28 -3.26 -15.14
C PRO A 430 5.26 -1.96 -14.34
N GLU A 431 5.28 -0.84 -15.07
CA GLU A 431 5.04 0.48 -14.51
C GLU A 431 3.70 0.55 -13.78
N ASP A 432 3.65 1.41 -12.76
CA ASP A 432 2.45 1.70 -11.95
C ASP A 432 1.76 0.47 -11.35
N LYS A 433 2.41 -0.72 -11.43
CA LYS A 433 1.84 -1.93 -10.87
C LYS A 433 1.93 -1.91 -9.34
N LYS A 434 0.77 -2.00 -8.69
CA LYS A 434 0.67 -2.37 -7.29
C LYS A 434 0.90 -3.89 -7.20
N ILE A 435 2.06 -4.30 -6.71
CA ILE A 435 2.44 -5.72 -6.61
C ILE A 435 1.93 -6.22 -5.25
N PRO A 436 1.04 -7.23 -5.20
CA PRO A 436 0.62 -7.82 -3.94
C PRO A 436 1.82 -8.32 -3.13
N LEU A 437 1.84 -8.01 -1.85
CA LEU A 437 3.00 -8.26 -0.98
C LEU A 437 3.35 -9.74 -0.87
N ASP A 438 2.34 -10.60 -0.76
CA ASP A 438 2.48 -12.05 -0.67
C ASP A 438 3.18 -12.64 -1.91
N ILE A 439 2.84 -12.13 -3.09
CA ILE A 439 3.44 -12.60 -4.36
C ILE A 439 4.92 -12.24 -4.43
N LEU A 440 5.25 -11.01 -4.03
CA LEU A 440 6.63 -10.55 -4.04
C LEU A 440 7.49 -11.31 -3.03
N ILE A 441 6.98 -11.50 -1.81
CA ILE A 441 7.66 -12.31 -0.77
C ILE A 441 7.89 -13.73 -1.28
N ASN A 442 6.86 -14.36 -1.84
CA ASN A 442 6.98 -15.71 -2.38
C ASN A 442 8.03 -15.81 -3.50
N MET A 443 8.05 -14.84 -4.41
CA MET A 443 9.04 -14.78 -5.48
C MET A 443 10.46 -14.68 -4.89
N TRP A 444 10.70 -13.83 -3.92
CA TRP A 444 12.02 -13.67 -3.31
C TRP A 444 12.45 -14.89 -2.48
N MET A 445 11.53 -15.55 -1.79
CA MET A 445 11.81 -16.81 -1.09
C MET A 445 12.34 -17.88 -2.05
N GLU A 446 11.72 -17.99 -3.23
CA GLU A 446 12.11 -18.97 -4.24
C GLU A 446 13.43 -18.61 -4.95
N LEU A 447 13.66 -17.30 -5.22
CA LEU A 447 14.85 -16.83 -5.96
C LEU A 447 16.12 -16.77 -5.12
N HIS A 448 15.98 -16.33 -3.86
CA HIS A 448 17.13 -16.00 -3.02
C HIS A 448 17.35 -16.99 -1.87
N ASP A 449 16.50 -18.02 -1.80
CA ASP A 449 16.52 -19.02 -0.72
C ASP A 449 16.56 -18.34 0.68
N ILE A 450 15.62 -17.44 0.89
CA ILE A 450 15.44 -16.67 2.15
C ILE A 450 14.12 -17.06 2.82
N GLU A 451 14.08 -16.91 4.13
CA GLU A 451 12.84 -17.11 4.87
C GLU A 451 11.87 -15.92 4.68
N GLU A 452 10.59 -16.16 4.89
CA GLU A 452 9.53 -15.13 4.78
C GLU A 452 9.83 -13.89 5.64
N LYS A 453 10.33 -14.08 6.86
CA LYS A 453 10.72 -12.99 7.77
C LYS A 453 11.86 -12.13 7.21
N ASP A 454 12.82 -12.76 6.51
CA ASP A 454 13.95 -12.04 5.91
C ASP A 454 13.49 -11.24 4.68
N ALA A 455 12.63 -11.83 3.85
CA ALA A 455 12.02 -11.13 2.72
C ALA A 455 11.25 -9.90 3.19
N PHE A 456 10.53 -10.03 4.30
CA PHE A 456 9.82 -8.91 4.92
C PHE A 456 10.77 -7.84 5.47
N ALA A 457 11.86 -8.23 6.13
CA ALA A 457 12.87 -7.28 6.63
C ALA A 457 13.52 -6.49 5.47
N ILE A 458 13.75 -7.16 4.33
CA ILE A 458 14.25 -6.51 3.10
C ILE A 458 13.23 -5.48 2.56
N LEU A 459 11.94 -5.80 2.57
CA LEU A 459 10.89 -4.85 2.16
C LEU A 459 10.88 -3.59 3.03
N VAL A 460 10.97 -3.76 4.34
CA VAL A 460 11.04 -2.63 5.27
C VAL A 460 12.30 -1.80 5.01
N GLU A 461 13.47 -2.44 4.84
CA GLU A 461 14.73 -1.74 4.54
C GLU A 461 14.65 -0.95 3.23
N LEU A 462 14.05 -1.51 2.18
CA LEU A 462 13.86 -0.82 0.91
C LEU A 462 12.85 0.34 1.03
N SER A 463 11.80 0.18 1.82
CA SER A 463 10.83 1.23 2.11
C SER A 463 11.45 2.37 2.90
N ASP A 464 12.20 2.08 3.97
CA ASP A 464 12.91 3.08 4.79
C ASP A 464 13.93 3.89 3.98
N LYS A 465 14.43 3.31 2.88
CA LYS A 465 15.34 3.99 1.93
C LYS A 465 14.62 4.68 0.76
N ASN A 466 13.29 4.73 0.78
CA ASN A 466 12.45 5.28 -0.30
C ASN A 466 12.71 4.64 -1.68
N LEU A 467 13.12 3.39 -1.73
CA LEU A 467 13.35 2.61 -2.94
C LEU A 467 12.12 1.84 -3.40
N LEU A 468 11.13 1.71 -2.54
CA LEU A 468 9.77 1.28 -2.83
C LEU A 468 8.80 1.97 -1.88
N THR A 469 7.52 1.88 -2.16
CA THR A 469 6.45 2.39 -1.30
C THR A 469 5.51 1.26 -0.96
N LEU A 470 5.19 1.09 0.33
CA LEU A 470 4.14 0.20 0.77
C LEU A 470 2.80 0.94 0.68
N VAL A 471 1.86 0.38 -0.06
CA VAL A 471 0.52 0.95 -0.26
C VAL A 471 -0.47 0.06 0.47
N LYS A 472 -1.21 0.65 1.39
CA LYS A 472 -2.34 -0.02 2.02
C LYS A 472 -3.59 0.13 1.16
N ASN A 473 -4.44 -0.87 1.13
CA ASN A 473 -5.84 -0.65 0.79
C ASN A 473 -6.49 0.22 1.88
N ALA A 474 -7.52 0.99 1.54
CA ALA A 474 -8.18 1.95 2.44
C ALA A 474 -8.56 1.39 3.83
N ARG A 475 -8.53 0.09 4.02
CA ARG A 475 -8.85 -0.67 5.22
C ARG A 475 -7.66 -1.21 6.00
N ALA A 476 -6.46 -1.10 5.49
CA ALA A 476 -5.24 -1.58 6.13
C ALA A 476 -4.76 -0.67 7.28
N GLY A 477 -5.63 0.15 7.86
CA GLY A 477 -5.33 1.04 8.99
C GLY A 477 -5.13 0.34 10.32
N ASP A 478 -5.39 -0.96 10.39
CA ASP A 478 -5.44 -1.70 11.63
C ASP A 478 -4.13 -2.46 11.93
N LYS A 479 -3.76 -2.50 13.19
CA LYS A 479 -2.62 -3.21 13.80
C LYS A 479 -2.51 -4.70 13.39
N TYR A 480 -3.47 -5.20 12.57
CA TYR A 480 -3.67 -6.61 12.22
C TYR A 480 -3.99 -6.86 10.75
N SER A 481 -3.65 -5.89 9.88
CA SER A 481 -3.76 -6.06 8.43
C SER A 481 -2.97 -7.29 7.99
N SER A 482 -3.59 -8.12 7.16
CA SER A 482 -2.87 -9.24 6.55
C SER A 482 -1.99 -8.74 5.40
N TYR A 483 -1.02 -9.53 4.98
CA TYR A 483 -0.19 -9.25 3.81
C TYR A 483 -1.01 -8.95 2.54
N TYR A 484 -2.21 -9.51 2.44
CA TYR A 484 -3.11 -9.37 1.29
C TYR A 484 -3.69 -7.96 1.13
N GLU A 485 -3.62 -7.13 2.18
CA GLU A 485 -4.11 -5.76 2.16
C GLU A 485 -3.02 -4.75 1.82
N ILE A 486 -1.81 -5.21 1.61
CA ILE A 486 -0.64 -4.37 1.33
C ILE A 486 -0.09 -4.72 -0.04
N SER A 487 0.17 -3.69 -0.81
CA SER A 487 0.85 -3.80 -2.09
C SER A 487 2.15 -3.00 -2.07
N VAL A 488 3.10 -3.42 -2.89
CA VAL A 488 4.33 -2.70 -3.14
C VAL A 488 4.19 -1.90 -4.41
N TYR A 489 4.55 -0.65 -4.35
CA TYR A 489 4.65 0.24 -5.50
C TYR A 489 6.09 0.71 -5.66
N GLN A 490 6.60 0.71 -6.87
CA GLN A 490 7.92 1.25 -7.22
C GLN A 490 7.74 2.42 -8.18
N HIS A 491 8.34 3.56 -7.86
CA HIS A 491 8.33 4.73 -8.75
C HIS A 491 9.05 4.40 -10.07
N ASP A 492 8.53 4.86 -11.21
CA ASP A 492 9.02 4.54 -12.56
C ASP A 492 10.52 4.78 -12.74
N VAL A 493 11.03 5.91 -12.25
CA VAL A 493 12.47 6.19 -12.30
C VAL A 493 13.30 5.16 -11.55
N LEU A 494 12.82 4.61 -10.44
CA LEU A 494 13.47 3.54 -9.67
C LEU A 494 13.38 2.21 -10.41
N ARG A 495 12.27 1.95 -11.08
CA ARG A 495 12.11 0.81 -11.97
C ARG A 495 13.08 0.90 -13.16
N ASP A 496 13.15 2.06 -13.82
CA ASP A 496 14.08 2.31 -14.90
C ASP A 496 15.53 2.13 -14.44
N LEU A 497 15.88 2.55 -13.21
CA LEU A 497 17.17 2.29 -12.59
C LEU A 497 17.44 0.78 -12.43
N ALA A 498 16.47 0.04 -11.91
CA ALA A 498 16.59 -1.41 -11.72
C ALA A 498 16.79 -2.14 -13.06
N ILE A 499 16.08 -1.74 -14.11
CA ILE A 499 16.21 -2.28 -15.46
C ILE A 499 17.56 -1.91 -16.08
N ASN A 500 17.98 -0.63 -15.98
CA ASN A 500 19.25 -0.16 -16.52
C ASN A 500 20.42 -0.93 -15.93
N VAL A 501 20.46 -1.09 -14.60
CA VAL A 501 21.51 -1.86 -13.91
C VAL A 501 21.46 -3.34 -14.26
N SER A 502 20.27 -3.92 -14.41
CA SER A 502 20.08 -5.34 -14.76
C SER A 502 20.52 -5.64 -16.21
N ASN A 503 20.37 -4.67 -17.11
CA ASN A 503 20.69 -4.81 -18.53
C ASN A 503 22.15 -4.53 -18.87
N PHE A 504 23.00 -4.29 -17.88
CA PHE A 504 24.42 -4.08 -18.10
C PHE A 504 25.15 -5.38 -18.45
N GLY A 505 26.08 -5.35 -19.43
CA GLY A 505 26.91 -6.48 -19.83
C GLY A 505 26.31 -7.36 -20.92
N CYS A 506 26.98 -8.48 -21.18
CA CYS A 506 26.60 -9.43 -22.24
C CYS A 506 25.24 -10.07 -21.91
N ILE A 507 24.34 -10.04 -22.88
CA ILE A 507 22.94 -10.44 -22.70
C ILE A 507 22.77 -11.88 -22.22
N ASN A 508 23.56 -12.81 -22.76
CA ASN A 508 23.47 -14.22 -22.38
C ASN A 508 23.98 -14.51 -20.96
N GLN A 509 24.71 -13.55 -20.35
CA GLN A 509 25.22 -13.64 -18.99
C GLN A 509 24.39 -12.84 -17.97
N ARG A 510 23.45 -12.06 -18.44
CA ARG A 510 22.58 -11.26 -17.54
C ARG A 510 21.77 -12.19 -16.63
N ARG A 511 21.71 -11.84 -15.36
CA ARG A 511 20.90 -12.56 -14.38
C ARG A 511 19.41 -12.29 -14.53
N ARG A 512 19.06 -11.13 -15.14
CA ARG A 512 17.71 -10.69 -15.44
C ARG A 512 17.60 -10.28 -16.90
N LEU A 513 16.60 -10.79 -17.60
CA LEU A 513 16.21 -10.34 -18.94
C LEU A 513 14.90 -9.58 -18.80
N LEU A 514 14.97 -8.26 -18.81
CA LEU A 514 13.83 -7.38 -18.56
C LEU A 514 13.55 -6.53 -19.79
N MET A 515 12.33 -6.61 -20.31
CA MET A 515 11.85 -5.67 -21.31
C MET A 515 11.45 -4.37 -20.64
N PRO A 516 12.03 -3.22 -20.98
CA PRO A 516 11.73 -1.95 -20.35
C PRO A 516 10.32 -1.44 -20.69
N ARG A 517 9.86 -1.73 -21.91
CA ARG A 517 8.58 -1.23 -22.47
C ARG A 517 7.83 -2.33 -23.18
N ARG A 518 6.53 -2.13 -23.38
CA ARG A 518 5.71 -3.00 -24.20
C ARG A 518 6.06 -2.81 -25.69
N GLU A 519 6.30 -3.91 -26.36
CA GLU A 519 6.56 -3.97 -27.80
C GLU A 519 5.66 -5.02 -28.44
N ASP A 520 5.49 -4.96 -29.79
CA ASP A 520 4.66 -5.94 -30.53
C ASP A 520 5.34 -7.30 -30.71
N GLY A 521 6.51 -7.50 -30.12
CA GLY A 521 7.28 -8.75 -30.14
C GLY A 521 8.48 -8.70 -29.20
N LEU A 522 9.27 -9.75 -29.23
CA LEU A 522 10.47 -9.82 -28.40
C LEU A 522 11.60 -8.92 -28.97
N PRO A 523 12.50 -8.40 -28.10
CA PRO A 523 13.59 -7.53 -28.54
C PRO A 523 14.49 -8.22 -29.56
N LYS A 524 14.85 -7.53 -30.64
CA LYS A 524 15.77 -8.04 -31.69
C LYS A 524 17.15 -8.40 -31.14
N GLU A 525 17.57 -7.79 -30.04
CA GLU A 525 18.81 -8.12 -29.35
C GLU A 525 18.75 -9.55 -28.78
N TRP A 526 17.61 -10.00 -28.27
CA TRP A 526 17.41 -11.36 -27.78
C TRP A 526 17.46 -12.36 -28.94
N GLU A 527 16.77 -12.06 -30.03
CA GLU A 527 16.76 -12.89 -31.25
C GLU A 527 18.18 -13.11 -31.82
N ARG A 528 19.01 -12.07 -31.89
CA ARG A 528 20.39 -12.16 -32.40
C ARG A 528 21.32 -12.99 -31.51
N ASN A 529 20.96 -13.23 -30.27
CA ASN A 529 21.79 -13.95 -29.30
C ASN A 529 21.20 -15.32 -28.90
N MET A 530 20.18 -15.81 -29.61
CA MET A 530 19.48 -17.07 -29.29
C MET A 530 20.34 -18.34 -29.56
N ASP A 531 21.47 -18.23 -30.28
CA ASP A 531 22.39 -19.35 -30.53
C ASP A 531 23.09 -19.84 -29.26
N GLN A 532 23.06 -19.09 -28.19
CA GLN A 532 23.63 -19.43 -26.89
C GLN A 532 22.58 -19.38 -25.79
N PRO A 533 22.68 -20.25 -24.78
CA PRO A 533 21.73 -20.23 -23.68
C PRO A 533 21.80 -18.92 -22.88
N PHE A 534 20.66 -18.44 -22.45
CA PHE A 534 20.53 -17.29 -21.55
C PHE A 534 20.66 -17.73 -20.09
N ASN A 535 21.58 -17.13 -19.36
CA ASN A 535 21.79 -17.42 -17.92
C ASN A 535 20.82 -16.72 -16.97
N ALA A 536 19.78 -16.11 -17.50
CA ALA A 536 18.81 -15.36 -16.71
C ALA A 536 18.04 -16.26 -15.74
N GLN A 537 17.90 -15.80 -14.50
CA GLN A 537 17.04 -16.40 -13.48
C GLN A 537 15.64 -15.79 -13.54
N ILE A 538 15.52 -14.49 -13.91
CA ILE A 538 14.27 -13.79 -14.08
C ILE A 538 14.15 -13.35 -15.53
N ILE A 539 13.00 -13.61 -16.13
CA ILE A 539 12.65 -13.12 -17.46
C ILE A 539 11.33 -12.39 -17.36
N SER A 540 11.32 -11.14 -17.82
CA SER A 540 10.11 -10.34 -17.90
C SER A 540 9.87 -9.87 -19.32
N VAL A 541 8.73 -10.25 -19.87
CA VAL A 541 8.28 -9.95 -21.23
C VAL A 541 7.08 -9.01 -21.17
N HIS A 542 7.12 -7.92 -21.94
CA HIS A 542 6.05 -6.95 -22.06
C HIS A 542 5.61 -6.85 -23.53
N THR A 543 4.44 -7.42 -23.85
CA THR A 543 3.97 -7.49 -25.23
C THR A 543 2.51 -7.06 -25.39
N GLY A 544 2.10 -6.86 -26.66
CA GLY A 544 0.71 -6.79 -27.06
C GLY A 544 0.16 -8.21 -27.28
N GLU A 545 -0.58 -8.38 -28.36
CA GLU A 545 -1.07 -9.69 -28.81
C GLU A 545 0.12 -10.55 -29.28
N MET A 546 0.17 -11.80 -28.82
CA MET A 546 1.22 -12.74 -29.19
C MET A 546 0.60 -14.00 -29.79
N SER A 547 0.93 -14.28 -31.04
CA SER A 547 0.65 -15.54 -31.72
C SER A 547 1.82 -16.51 -31.62
N GLU A 548 1.64 -17.75 -32.04
CA GLU A 548 2.73 -18.74 -32.05
C GLU A 548 3.97 -18.25 -32.84
N MET A 549 3.76 -17.55 -33.95
CA MET A 549 4.82 -17.07 -34.82
C MET A 549 5.63 -15.89 -34.29
N ASN A 550 5.10 -15.18 -33.27
CA ASN A 550 5.80 -14.08 -32.63
C ASN A 550 6.88 -14.55 -31.66
N TRP A 551 6.86 -15.84 -31.28
CA TRP A 551 7.82 -16.42 -30.36
C TRP A 551 8.96 -17.08 -31.09
N PHE A 552 10.19 -16.69 -30.81
CA PHE A 552 11.36 -17.46 -31.23
C PHE A 552 11.83 -18.40 -30.09
N ARG A 553 12.59 -19.41 -30.46
CA ARG A 553 13.05 -20.42 -29.52
C ARG A 553 14.18 -19.86 -28.66
N MET A 554 13.96 -19.73 -27.36
CA MET A 554 14.97 -19.34 -26.38
C MET A 554 15.36 -20.56 -25.55
N ASP A 555 16.64 -20.67 -25.23
CA ASP A 555 17.15 -21.64 -24.27
C ASP A 555 17.48 -20.94 -22.95
N CYS A 556 16.69 -21.22 -21.89
CA CYS A 556 16.74 -20.52 -20.62
C CYS A 556 16.87 -21.50 -19.45
N PRO A 557 17.98 -22.31 -19.37
CA PRO A 557 18.08 -23.44 -18.43
C PRO A 557 18.15 -23.02 -16.96
N LYS A 558 18.42 -21.75 -16.68
CA LYS A 558 18.51 -21.21 -15.32
C LYS A 558 17.27 -20.39 -14.88
N ALA A 559 16.30 -20.20 -15.77
CA ALA A 559 15.13 -19.40 -15.46
C ALA A 559 14.31 -20.01 -14.32
N GLU A 560 14.09 -19.22 -13.27
CA GLU A 560 13.33 -19.59 -12.08
C GLU A 560 12.00 -18.80 -11.99
N VAL A 561 11.97 -17.58 -12.54
CA VAL A 561 10.78 -16.73 -12.59
C VAL A 561 10.56 -16.23 -14.01
N LEU A 562 9.31 -16.36 -14.48
CA LEU A 562 8.86 -15.78 -15.74
C LEU A 562 7.66 -14.88 -15.47
N VAL A 563 7.77 -13.61 -15.90
CA VAL A 563 6.72 -12.61 -15.84
C VAL A 563 6.30 -12.26 -17.25
N LEU A 564 5.06 -12.57 -17.62
CA LEU A 564 4.46 -12.25 -18.90
C LEU A 564 3.41 -11.17 -18.72
N ASN A 565 3.72 -9.97 -19.18
CA ASN A 565 2.83 -8.82 -19.15
C ASN A 565 2.35 -8.55 -20.58
N PHE A 566 1.06 -8.55 -20.79
CA PHE A 566 0.49 -8.36 -22.12
C PHE A 566 -0.82 -7.56 -22.09
N SER A 567 -1.26 -7.12 -23.27
CA SER A 567 -2.55 -6.42 -23.40
C SER A 567 -3.25 -6.98 -24.64
N SER A 568 -4.02 -8.05 -24.44
CA SER A 568 -4.74 -8.73 -25.52
C SER A 568 -5.94 -9.51 -24.98
N ASN A 569 -6.89 -9.85 -25.87
CA ASN A 569 -7.99 -10.75 -25.57
C ASN A 569 -7.64 -12.21 -25.81
N GLU A 570 -6.59 -12.47 -26.59
CA GLU A 570 -6.03 -13.79 -26.84
C GLU A 570 -4.52 -13.74 -26.65
N TYR A 571 -3.95 -14.77 -26.03
CA TYR A 571 -2.53 -14.81 -25.76
C TYR A 571 -1.99 -16.25 -25.91
N PHE A 572 -0.99 -16.41 -26.77
CA PHE A 572 -0.31 -17.69 -26.98
C PHE A 572 0.88 -17.79 -26.03
N LEU A 573 0.88 -18.80 -25.15
CA LEU A 573 2.00 -19.00 -24.24
C LEU A 573 3.29 -19.38 -24.99
N PRO A 574 4.47 -18.88 -24.57
CA PRO A 574 5.71 -19.10 -25.26
C PRO A 574 6.08 -20.60 -25.31
N PRO A 575 6.38 -21.16 -26.50
CA PRO A 575 6.82 -22.56 -26.64
C PRO A 575 8.12 -22.86 -25.89
N PHE A 576 8.98 -21.85 -25.67
CA PHE A 576 10.25 -22.01 -24.96
C PHE A 576 10.08 -22.26 -23.44
N LEU A 577 8.88 -22.24 -22.90
CA LEU A 577 8.62 -22.72 -21.54
C LEU A 577 9.12 -24.16 -21.33
N ASP A 578 9.08 -25.00 -22.35
CA ASP A 578 9.66 -26.35 -22.31
C ASP A 578 11.17 -26.37 -22.03
N ASN A 579 11.86 -25.26 -22.32
CA ASN A 579 13.30 -25.06 -22.08
C ASN A 579 13.62 -24.38 -20.75
N MET A 580 12.66 -24.38 -19.80
CA MET A 580 12.80 -23.77 -18.46
C MET A 580 12.65 -24.81 -17.34
N PRO A 581 13.54 -25.77 -17.22
CA PRO A 581 13.40 -26.90 -16.27
C PRO A 581 13.42 -26.46 -14.80
N LYS A 582 13.93 -25.25 -14.50
CA LYS A 582 14.02 -24.70 -13.14
C LYS A 582 12.90 -23.73 -12.79
N LEU A 583 11.95 -23.51 -13.70
CA LEU A 583 10.91 -22.53 -13.46
C LEU A 583 10.08 -22.87 -12.22
N ARG A 584 10.05 -21.94 -11.25
CA ARG A 584 9.35 -22.06 -9.95
C ARG A 584 8.15 -21.14 -9.86
N ALA A 585 8.21 -19.96 -10.49
CA ALA A 585 7.11 -18.99 -10.47
C ALA A 585 6.77 -18.53 -11.89
N LEU A 586 5.49 -18.58 -12.22
CA LEU A 586 4.93 -18.05 -13.46
C LEU A 586 3.87 -16.99 -13.12
N ILE A 587 4.05 -15.80 -13.68
CA ILE A 587 3.21 -14.63 -13.44
C ILE A 587 2.69 -14.15 -14.80
N LEU A 588 1.36 -14.20 -15.00
CA LEU A 588 0.67 -13.68 -16.19
C LEU A 588 -0.21 -12.50 -15.81
N ILE A 589 0.06 -11.34 -16.39
CA ILE A 589 -0.69 -10.10 -16.12
C ILE A 589 -1.21 -9.55 -17.44
N ASN A 590 -2.53 -9.51 -17.59
CA ASN A 590 -3.19 -8.91 -18.74
C ASN A 590 -3.68 -7.49 -18.40
N TYR A 591 -3.29 -6.51 -19.21
CA TYR A 591 -3.68 -5.10 -19.10
C TYR A 591 -4.91 -4.74 -19.97
N SER A 592 -5.47 -5.70 -20.73
CA SER A 592 -6.67 -5.43 -21.50
C SER A 592 -7.91 -5.24 -20.59
N ASN A 593 -8.99 -4.70 -21.14
CA ASN A 593 -10.24 -4.56 -20.40
C ASN A 593 -11.01 -5.87 -20.22
N SER A 594 -10.69 -6.90 -21.00
CA SER A 594 -11.32 -8.23 -20.96
C SER A 594 -10.34 -9.30 -20.51
N ASN A 595 -10.87 -10.41 -20.05
CA ASN A 595 -10.08 -11.59 -19.73
C ASN A 595 -9.53 -12.23 -21.01
N ALA A 596 -8.24 -12.52 -21.04
CA ALA A 596 -7.58 -13.14 -22.19
C ALA A 596 -7.79 -14.65 -22.21
N VAL A 597 -8.11 -15.16 -23.40
CA VAL A 597 -8.11 -16.61 -23.66
C VAL A 597 -6.66 -17.07 -23.90
N GLY A 598 -6.15 -17.93 -23.03
CA GLY A 598 -4.84 -18.52 -23.17
C GLY A 598 -4.81 -19.68 -24.17
N HIS A 599 -3.82 -19.66 -25.06
CA HIS A 599 -3.50 -20.76 -26.00
C HIS A 599 -2.19 -21.44 -25.60
N ASN A 600 -2.00 -22.69 -26.04
CA ASN A 600 -0.82 -23.50 -25.74
C ASN A 600 -0.61 -23.75 -24.23
N LEU A 601 -1.70 -23.87 -23.46
CA LEU A 601 -1.61 -24.13 -22.00
C LEU A 601 -0.98 -25.49 -21.66
N SER A 602 -0.90 -26.41 -22.65
CA SER A 602 -0.27 -27.73 -22.46
C SER A 602 1.21 -27.65 -22.10
N VAL A 603 1.92 -26.56 -22.45
CA VAL A 603 3.33 -26.35 -22.06
C VAL A 603 3.49 -26.27 -20.54
N LEU A 604 2.46 -25.86 -19.81
CA LEU A 604 2.49 -25.79 -18.35
C LEU A 604 2.65 -27.17 -17.69
N ASN A 605 2.22 -28.23 -18.36
CA ASN A 605 2.32 -29.59 -17.89
C ASN A 605 3.78 -30.09 -17.78
N ASN A 606 4.70 -29.47 -18.54
CA ASN A 606 6.11 -29.83 -18.57
C ASN A 606 6.92 -29.14 -17.46
N LEU A 607 6.30 -28.19 -16.73
CA LEU A 607 6.95 -27.42 -15.68
C LEU A 607 6.96 -28.15 -14.34
N ALA A 608 7.80 -29.19 -14.25
CA ALA A 608 7.83 -30.08 -13.07
C ALA A 608 8.22 -29.37 -11.76
N ASN A 609 8.90 -28.23 -11.82
CA ASN A 609 9.36 -27.48 -10.64
C ASN A 609 8.48 -26.28 -10.30
N LEU A 610 7.39 -26.03 -11.04
CA LEU A 610 6.51 -24.89 -10.80
C LEU A 610 5.85 -25.00 -9.41
N ARG A 611 6.02 -23.96 -8.59
CA ARG A 611 5.52 -23.87 -7.21
C ARG A 611 4.48 -22.78 -7.02
N SER A 612 4.60 -21.69 -7.80
CA SER A 612 3.71 -20.52 -7.70
C SER A 612 3.19 -20.15 -9.07
N LEU A 613 1.87 -19.90 -9.13
CA LEU A 613 1.16 -19.48 -10.33
C LEU A 613 0.29 -18.28 -10.00
N TRP A 614 0.50 -17.16 -10.72
CA TRP A 614 -0.34 -15.98 -10.62
C TRP A 614 -0.90 -15.62 -11.99
N PHE A 615 -2.23 -15.60 -12.09
CA PHE A 615 -2.96 -15.15 -13.26
C PHE A 615 -3.78 -13.91 -12.91
N GLU A 616 -3.72 -12.91 -13.77
CA GLU A 616 -4.51 -11.70 -13.64
C GLU A 616 -5.21 -11.38 -14.96
N LYS A 617 -6.53 -11.25 -14.91
CA LYS A 617 -7.42 -11.04 -16.08
C LYS A 617 -7.23 -12.09 -17.17
N VAL A 618 -7.22 -13.33 -16.80
CA VAL A 618 -7.14 -14.48 -17.72
C VAL A 618 -8.42 -15.31 -17.63
N TYR A 619 -8.87 -15.87 -18.76
CA TYR A 619 -9.93 -16.84 -18.81
C TYR A 619 -9.40 -18.22 -18.41
N VAL A 620 -9.77 -18.69 -17.24
CA VAL A 620 -9.14 -19.83 -16.55
C VAL A 620 -9.74 -21.22 -16.87
N PRO A 621 -10.97 -21.40 -17.40
CA PRO A 621 -11.59 -22.72 -17.57
C PRO A 621 -10.69 -23.80 -18.18
N ARG A 622 -9.86 -23.42 -19.16
CA ARG A 622 -8.92 -24.36 -19.80
C ARG A 622 -7.75 -24.81 -18.92
N LEU A 623 -7.45 -24.11 -17.84
CA LEU A 623 -6.40 -24.54 -16.88
C LEU A 623 -6.79 -25.82 -16.14
N PHE A 624 -8.09 -26.01 -15.93
CA PHE A 624 -8.63 -27.17 -15.21
C PHE A 624 -8.84 -28.39 -16.11
N ASP A 625 -8.70 -28.23 -17.43
CA ASP A 625 -8.72 -29.35 -18.41
C ASP A 625 -7.38 -30.12 -18.45
N ALA A 626 -6.43 -29.74 -17.59
CA ALA A 626 -5.10 -30.33 -17.56
C ALA A 626 -5.16 -31.83 -17.23
N THR A 627 -4.76 -32.65 -18.16
CA THR A 627 -4.68 -34.12 -17.98
C THR A 627 -3.48 -34.54 -17.14
N ILE A 628 -2.51 -33.64 -16.91
CA ILE A 628 -1.27 -33.88 -16.18
C ILE A 628 -1.26 -33.03 -14.91
N PRO A 629 -1.01 -33.62 -13.73
CA PRO A 629 -1.03 -32.89 -12.48
C PRO A 629 0.18 -31.95 -12.33
N PHE A 630 -0.08 -30.78 -11.78
CA PHE A 630 0.95 -29.84 -11.31
C PHE A 630 1.54 -30.34 -9.98
N LYS A 631 2.46 -31.30 -10.03
CA LYS A 631 2.92 -32.08 -8.86
C LYS A 631 3.52 -31.25 -7.73
N ASN A 632 4.15 -30.12 -8.06
CA ASN A 632 4.85 -29.29 -7.08
C ASN A 632 4.22 -27.92 -6.85
N LEU A 633 3.09 -27.61 -7.49
CA LEU A 633 2.40 -26.36 -7.33
C LEU A 633 1.84 -26.22 -5.89
N GLN A 634 2.28 -25.17 -5.21
CA GLN A 634 1.93 -24.90 -3.82
C GLN A 634 1.00 -23.70 -3.66
N LYS A 635 1.09 -22.73 -4.58
CA LYS A 635 0.36 -21.48 -4.51
C LYS A 635 -0.28 -21.15 -5.85
N VAL A 636 -1.56 -20.82 -5.82
CA VAL A 636 -2.32 -20.35 -6.99
C VAL A 636 -3.04 -19.07 -6.60
N SER A 637 -2.84 -18.02 -7.39
CA SER A 637 -3.52 -16.74 -7.24
C SER A 637 -4.22 -16.39 -8.56
N LEU A 638 -5.53 -16.25 -8.50
CA LEU A 638 -6.42 -15.88 -9.61
C LEU A 638 -7.03 -14.52 -9.29
N ILE A 639 -6.60 -13.47 -9.98
CA ILE A 639 -7.01 -12.09 -9.70
C ILE A 639 -7.76 -11.53 -10.92
N LEU A 640 -8.97 -11.00 -10.72
CA LEU A 640 -9.81 -10.50 -11.80
C LEU A 640 -10.06 -11.54 -12.92
N CYS A 641 -9.88 -12.82 -12.61
CA CYS A 641 -9.99 -13.89 -13.58
C CYS A 641 -11.45 -14.27 -13.84
N ASP A 642 -11.73 -14.62 -15.10
CA ASP A 642 -12.98 -15.25 -15.48
C ASP A 642 -12.87 -16.76 -15.28
N ILE A 643 -13.54 -17.27 -14.25
CA ILE A 643 -13.52 -18.70 -13.91
C ILE A 643 -14.72 -19.40 -14.58
N ASP A 644 -15.77 -18.63 -14.97
CA ASP A 644 -17.05 -19.12 -15.48
C ASP A 644 -17.62 -20.25 -14.58
N ASN A 645 -18.57 -21.03 -15.08
CA ASN A 645 -19.13 -22.20 -14.36
C ASN A 645 -18.26 -23.47 -14.48
N CYS A 646 -16.98 -23.35 -14.88
CA CYS A 646 -16.11 -24.51 -15.06
C CYS A 646 -15.90 -25.30 -13.76
N LEU A 647 -15.91 -24.62 -12.61
CA LEU A 647 -15.74 -25.28 -11.30
C LEU A 647 -17.00 -26.05 -10.84
N ASP A 648 -18.17 -25.80 -11.45
CA ASP A 648 -19.42 -26.55 -11.16
C ASP A 648 -19.46 -27.93 -11.85
N GLN A 649 -18.52 -28.19 -12.78
CA GLN A 649 -18.47 -29.49 -13.45
C GLN A 649 -17.98 -30.56 -12.47
N SER A 650 -18.78 -31.58 -12.25
CA SER A 650 -18.45 -32.73 -11.38
C SER A 650 -17.24 -33.53 -11.82
N ALA A 651 -16.73 -33.24 -13.02
CA ALA A 651 -15.58 -33.92 -13.63
C ALA A 651 -14.21 -33.36 -13.15
N ILE A 652 -14.16 -32.13 -12.56
CA ILE A 652 -12.89 -31.53 -12.15
C ILE A 652 -12.47 -32.02 -10.79
N ASP A 653 -11.36 -32.78 -10.75
CA ASP A 653 -10.76 -33.28 -9.51
C ASP A 653 -9.54 -32.44 -9.12
N LEU A 654 -9.78 -31.33 -8.36
CA LEU A 654 -8.72 -30.41 -7.94
C LEU A 654 -7.56 -31.10 -7.19
N PRO A 655 -7.77 -32.07 -6.28
CA PRO A 655 -6.68 -32.82 -5.65
C PRO A 655 -5.77 -33.56 -6.63
N CYS A 656 -6.33 -34.08 -7.74
CA CYS A 656 -5.54 -34.71 -8.78
C CYS A 656 -4.75 -33.71 -9.59
N ILE A 657 -5.29 -32.53 -9.87
CA ILE A 657 -4.63 -31.47 -10.62
C ILE A 657 -3.55 -30.79 -9.76
N PHE A 658 -3.84 -30.52 -8.49
CA PHE A 658 -3.00 -29.76 -7.56
C PHE A 658 -2.71 -30.53 -6.25
N PRO A 659 -1.96 -31.64 -6.28
CA PRO A 659 -1.83 -32.54 -5.11
C PRO A 659 -1.08 -31.93 -3.91
N ARG A 660 -0.35 -30.83 -4.09
CA ARG A 660 0.43 -30.15 -3.04
C ARG A 660 0.02 -28.71 -2.79
N LEU A 661 -1.13 -28.29 -3.31
CA LEU A 661 -1.57 -26.90 -3.13
C LEU A 661 -1.80 -26.60 -1.65
N SER A 662 -1.12 -25.58 -1.16
CA SER A 662 -1.21 -25.09 0.22
C SER A 662 -1.94 -23.76 0.33
N GLU A 663 -1.92 -22.94 -0.73
CA GLU A 663 -2.55 -21.63 -0.75
C GLU A 663 -3.33 -21.43 -2.05
N LEU A 664 -4.59 -21.04 -1.93
CA LEU A 664 -5.48 -20.70 -3.04
C LEU A 664 -6.09 -19.31 -2.78
N THR A 665 -5.83 -18.39 -3.69
CA THR A 665 -6.40 -17.03 -3.68
C THR A 665 -7.22 -16.82 -4.93
N MET A 666 -8.46 -16.37 -4.76
CA MET A 666 -9.37 -15.93 -5.81
C MET A 666 -9.87 -14.54 -5.43
N ASP A 667 -9.44 -13.53 -6.16
CA ASP A 667 -9.77 -12.14 -5.87
C ASP A 667 -10.46 -11.47 -7.07
N HIS A 668 -11.58 -10.77 -6.83
CA HIS A 668 -12.39 -10.16 -7.88
C HIS A 668 -12.81 -11.13 -9.01
N CYS A 669 -13.00 -12.40 -8.70
CA CYS A 669 -13.53 -13.39 -9.65
C CYS A 669 -15.07 -13.26 -9.70
N ILE A 670 -15.57 -12.23 -10.40
CA ILE A 670 -16.98 -11.80 -10.34
C ILE A 670 -17.98 -12.85 -10.82
N LYS A 671 -17.58 -13.80 -11.69
CA LYS A 671 -18.45 -14.89 -12.15
C LYS A 671 -18.41 -16.14 -11.27
N LEU A 672 -17.63 -16.14 -10.19
CA LEU A 672 -17.55 -17.26 -9.26
C LEU A 672 -18.82 -17.35 -8.41
N ASN A 673 -19.73 -18.25 -8.77
CA ASN A 673 -20.99 -18.47 -8.05
C ASN A 673 -20.83 -19.44 -6.85
N LYS A 674 -20.05 -20.49 -7.03
CA LYS A 674 -19.82 -21.56 -6.05
C LYS A 674 -18.38 -22.07 -6.15
N LEU A 675 -17.87 -22.57 -5.02
CA LEU A 675 -16.62 -23.33 -5.01
C LEU A 675 -16.92 -24.82 -5.29
N PRO A 676 -16.05 -25.53 -6.02
CA PRO A 676 -16.27 -26.94 -6.32
C PRO A 676 -16.14 -27.81 -5.07
N SER A 677 -16.95 -28.84 -4.97
CA SER A 677 -16.89 -29.81 -3.85
C SER A 677 -15.57 -30.58 -3.79
N SER A 678 -14.86 -30.73 -4.94
CA SER A 678 -13.54 -31.34 -5.02
C SER A 678 -12.49 -30.56 -4.21
N LEU A 679 -12.65 -29.24 -4.03
CA LEU A 679 -11.82 -28.40 -3.17
C LEU A 679 -11.72 -28.97 -1.75
N CYS A 680 -12.83 -29.46 -1.22
CA CYS A 680 -12.92 -29.99 0.15
C CYS A 680 -12.05 -31.25 0.40
N ARG A 681 -11.55 -31.88 -0.67
CA ARG A 681 -10.64 -33.04 -0.59
C ARG A 681 -9.16 -32.64 -0.64
N MET A 682 -8.85 -31.32 -0.70
CA MET A 682 -7.48 -30.83 -0.74
C MET A 682 -6.88 -30.73 0.67
N HIS A 683 -6.47 -31.87 1.22
CA HIS A 683 -5.95 -31.95 2.60
C HIS A 683 -4.65 -31.16 2.84
N THR A 684 -3.95 -30.71 1.80
CA THR A 684 -2.72 -29.89 1.91
C THR A 684 -3.02 -28.40 2.05
N LEU A 685 -4.28 -27.98 1.84
CA LEU A 685 -4.65 -26.57 1.81
C LEU A 685 -4.60 -25.95 3.22
N LYS A 686 -3.79 -24.91 3.38
CA LYS A 686 -3.59 -24.16 4.63
C LYS A 686 -4.25 -22.77 4.60
N SER A 687 -4.33 -22.16 3.42
CA SER A 687 -4.92 -20.84 3.23
C SER A 687 -5.89 -20.86 2.06
N LEU A 688 -7.12 -20.41 2.31
CA LEU A 688 -8.15 -20.20 1.31
C LEU A 688 -8.63 -18.76 1.39
N ASN A 689 -8.32 -17.98 0.36
CA ASN A 689 -8.73 -16.59 0.24
C ASN A 689 -9.69 -16.44 -0.94
N VAL A 690 -10.92 -16.08 -0.68
CA VAL A 690 -11.93 -15.76 -1.69
C VAL A 690 -12.44 -14.36 -1.37
N THR A 691 -11.93 -13.38 -2.10
CA THR A 691 -12.12 -11.97 -1.77
C THR A 691 -12.77 -11.22 -2.94
N ASN A 692 -13.61 -10.21 -2.64
CA ASN A 692 -14.24 -9.38 -3.64
C ASN A 692 -15.02 -10.18 -4.72
N CYS A 693 -15.55 -11.36 -4.36
CA CYS A 693 -16.28 -12.23 -5.29
C CYS A 693 -17.78 -11.99 -5.16
N GLU A 694 -18.29 -11.02 -5.93
CA GLU A 694 -19.67 -10.54 -5.83
C GLU A 694 -20.73 -11.62 -6.07
N SER A 695 -20.47 -12.59 -6.95
CA SER A 695 -21.45 -13.65 -7.30
C SER A 695 -21.46 -14.83 -6.35
N LEU A 696 -20.50 -14.93 -5.41
CA LEU A 696 -20.40 -16.08 -4.49
C LEU A 696 -21.59 -16.10 -3.52
N GLN A 697 -22.41 -17.16 -3.58
CA GLN A 697 -23.61 -17.29 -2.77
C GLN A 697 -23.47 -18.27 -1.62
N GLU A 698 -22.70 -19.34 -1.79
CA GLU A 698 -22.53 -20.39 -0.80
C GLU A 698 -21.16 -21.08 -0.91
N LEU A 699 -20.71 -21.60 0.20
CA LEU A 699 -19.53 -22.46 0.29
C LEU A 699 -19.94 -23.93 0.26
N PRO A 700 -19.04 -24.85 -0.17
CA PRO A 700 -19.34 -26.27 -0.13
C PRO A 700 -19.70 -26.76 1.29
N ALA A 701 -20.71 -27.59 1.39
CA ALA A 701 -21.16 -28.12 2.68
C ALA A 701 -20.05 -28.90 3.43
N ASP A 702 -19.20 -29.58 2.67
CA ASP A 702 -18.08 -30.40 3.13
C ASP A 702 -16.77 -29.63 3.39
N LEU A 703 -16.82 -28.28 3.52
CA LEU A 703 -15.63 -27.45 3.74
C LEU A 703 -14.83 -27.86 4.98
N ASP A 704 -15.48 -28.45 5.95
CA ASP A 704 -14.90 -29.03 7.15
C ASP A 704 -13.86 -30.15 6.91
N LYS A 705 -13.86 -30.76 5.73
CA LYS A 705 -12.87 -31.77 5.34
C LYS A 705 -11.48 -31.17 5.09
N LEU A 706 -11.36 -29.84 4.96
CA LEU A 706 -10.08 -29.10 4.88
C LEU A 706 -9.39 -29.04 6.27
N SER A 707 -9.06 -30.20 6.81
CA SER A 707 -8.61 -30.39 8.20
C SER A 707 -7.35 -29.61 8.58
N PHE A 708 -6.51 -29.20 7.65
CA PHE A 708 -5.29 -28.41 7.89
C PHE A 708 -5.43 -26.93 7.56
N LEU A 709 -6.66 -26.44 7.31
CA LEU A 709 -6.91 -25.03 7.01
C LEU A 709 -6.60 -24.16 8.24
N LEU A 710 -5.70 -23.21 8.07
CA LEU A 710 -5.28 -22.24 9.09
C LEU A 710 -5.95 -20.89 8.89
N PHE A 711 -6.12 -20.48 7.63
CA PHE A 711 -6.63 -19.18 7.24
C PHE A 711 -7.80 -19.33 6.27
N LEU A 712 -8.96 -18.81 6.65
CA LEU A 712 -10.14 -18.70 5.80
C LEU A 712 -10.53 -17.24 5.68
N ARG A 713 -10.40 -16.69 4.48
CA ARG A 713 -10.70 -15.30 4.20
C ARG A 713 -11.78 -15.21 3.12
N LEU A 714 -12.90 -14.62 3.49
CA LEU A 714 -14.10 -14.46 2.64
C LEU A 714 -14.49 -12.98 2.52
N TYR A 715 -13.49 -12.11 2.53
CA TYR A 715 -13.63 -10.68 2.54
C TYR A 715 -14.42 -10.15 1.33
N SER A 716 -15.35 -9.22 1.58
CA SER A 716 -16.15 -8.54 0.54
C SER A 716 -16.84 -9.50 -0.46
N CYS A 717 -17.54 -10.51 0.09
CA CYS A 717 -18.42 -11.39 -0.67
C CYS A 717 -19.89 -11.07 -0.32
N PRO A 718 -20.49 -10.01 -0.94
CA PRO A 718 -21.75 -9.43 -0.47
C PRO A 718 -22.96 -10.36 -0.64
N ASN A 719 -22.88 -11.37 -1.50
CA ASN A 719 -23.96 -12.34 -1.72
C ASN A 719 -23.84 -13.62 -0.89
N LEU A 720 -22.73 -13.78 -0.13
CA LEU A 720 -22.55 -14.93 0.77
C LEU A 720 -23.44 -14.78 2.01
N LYS A 721 -24.35 -15.76 2.21
CA LYS A 721 -25.41 -15.67 3.25
C LYS A 721 -25.03 -16.37 4.55
N ARG A 722 -24.25 -17.44 4.48
CA ARG A 722 -23.93 -18.29 5.64
C ARG A 722 -22.64 -19.08 5.44
N LEU A 723 -21.99 -19.41 6.53
CA LEU A 723 -20.91 -20.39 6.58
C LEU A 723 -21.48 -21.80 6.67
N PRO A 724 -20.79 -22.85 6.20
CA PRO A 724 -21.22 -24.25 6.36
C PRO A 724 -21.35 -24.64 7.84
N VAL A 725 -22.34 -25.48 8.16
CA VAL A 725 -22.60 -25.93 9.55
C VAL A 725 -21.41 -26.68 10.13
N GLY A 726 -20.69 -27.46 9.30
CA GLY A 726 -19.52 -28.26 9.69
C GLY A 726 -18.25 -27.45 10.00
N ILE A 727 -18.25 -26.11 9.85
CA ILE A 727 -17.03 -25.28 10.00
C ILE A 727 -16.28 -25.53 11.33
N GLY A 728 -17.00 -25.92 12.37
CA GLY A 728 -16.42 -26.25 13.68
C GLY A 728 -15.46 -27.45 13.68
N HIS A 729 -15.43 -28.26 12.63
CA HIS A 729 -14.44 -29.33 12.49
C HIS A 729 -13.09 -28.81 11.99
N LEU A 730 -13.00 -27.54 11.59
CA LEU A 730 -11.73 -26.90 11.23
C LEU A 730 -10.94 -26.53 12.51
N VAL A 731 -10.49 -27.54 13.22
CA VAL A 731 -9.83 -27.35 14.54
C VAL A 731 -8.55 -26.55 14.46
N TRP A 732 -7.86 -26.52 13.33
CA TRP A 732 -6.62 -25.79 13.13
C TRP A 732 -6.83 -24.36 12.63
N LEU A 733 -8.09 -23.94 12.35
CA LEU A 733 -8.39 -22.60 11.86
C LEU A 733 -7.99 -21.58 12.91
N LYS A 734 -7.11 -20.64 12.54
CA LYS A 734 -6.59 -19.55 13.36
C LYS A 734 -7.23 -18.22 13.05
N TYR A 735 -7.51 -17.96 11.79
CA TYR A 735 -8.07 -16.71 11.33
C TYR A 735 -9.28 -16.92 10.44
N LEU A 736 -10.36 -16.26 10.76
CA LEU A 736 -11.58 -16.18 9.98
C LEU A 736 -11.88 -14.73 9.66
N ASP A 737 -11.91 -14.39 8.36
CA ASP A 737 -12.31 -13.08 7.86
C ASP A 737 -13.60 -13.24 7.06
N ILE A 738 -14.65 -12.60 7.51
CA ILE A 738 -15.96 -12.53 6.85
C ILE A 738 -16.40 -11.08 6.67
N SER A 739 -15.44 -10.14 6.80
CA SER A 739 -15.76 -8.72 6.70
C SER A 739 -16.36 -8.37 5.35
N GLU A 740 -17.27 -7.39 5.33
CA GLU A 740 -18.09 -6.95 4.19
C GLU A 740 -18.96 -8.03 3.54
N CYS A 741 -19.20 -9.11 4.22
CA CYS A 741 -20.22 -10.05 3.80
C CYS A 741 -21.61 -9.55 4.28
N VAL A 742 -22.09 -8.48 3.65
CA VAL A 742 -23.30 -7.74 4.10
C VAL A 742 -24.59 -8.59 4.22
N LYS A 743 -24.67 -9.74 3.51
CA LYS A 743 -25.79 -10.70 3.61
C LYS A 743 -25.52 -11.85 4.58
N MET A 744 -24.39 -11.87 5.29
CA MET A 744 -24.09 -12.90 6.30
C MET A 744 -25.02 -12.73 7.51
N GLY A 745 -25.93 -13.69 7.71
CA GLY A 745 -26.98 -13.55 8.74
C GLY A 745 -26.58 -14.03 10.13
N CYS A 746 -25.72 -15.02 10.24
CA CYS A 746 -25.30 -15.60 11.53
C CYS A 746 -24.01 -16.42 11.40
N LEU A 747 -23.31 -16.57 12.51
CA LEU A 747 -22.28 -17.61 12.65
C LEU A 747 -22.96 -18.96 12.91
N PRO A 748 -22.45 -20.08 12.35
CA PRO A 748 -23.05 -21.39 12.57
C PRO A 748 -22.85 -21.90 14.01
N GLU A 749 -23.80 -22.71 14.52
CA GLU A 749 -23.75 -23.27 15.88
C GLU A 749 -22.47 -24.08 16.14
N GLY A 750 -21.87 -24.68 15.11
CA GLY A 750 -20.63 -25.45 15.24
C GLY A 750 -19.37 -24.63 15.44
N ILE A 751 -19.39 -23.29 15.32
CA ILE A 751 -18.17 -22.44 15.31
C ILE A 751 -17.27 -22.66 16.53
N GLY A 752 -17.86 -22.96 17.70
CA GLY A 752 -17.11 -23.25 18.93
C GLY A 752 -16.16 -24.45 18.84
N GLY A 753 -16.27 -25.28 17.82
CA GLY A 753 -15.36 -26.38 17.56
C GLY A 753 -14.03 -25.94 16.92
N CYS A 754 -13.92 -24.70 16.41
CA CYS A 754 -12.66 -24.13 15.92
C CYS A 754 -11.76 -23.71 17.10
N THR A 755 -11.28 -24.69 17.87
CA THR A 755 -10.61 -24.47 19.17
C THR A 755 -9.33 -23.63 19.09
N ASN A 756 -8.67 -23.58 17.92
CA ASN A 756 -7.46 -22.77 17.70
C ASN A 756 -7.76 -21.42 17.05
N LEU A 757 -9.03 -21.01 16.95
CA LEU A 757 -9.40 -19.75 16.34
C LEU A 757 -8.95 -18.59 17.24
N GLU A 758 -8.06 -17.76 16.73
CA GLU A 758 -7.39 -16.66 17.44
C GLU A 758 -7.98 -15.30 17.09
N LYS A 759 -8.44 -15.14 15.83
CA LYS A 759 -8.96 -13.87 15.32
C LYS A 759 -10.17 -14.09 14.43
N ILE A 760 -11.20 -13.22 14.61
CA ILE A 760 -12.33 -13.10 13.68
C ILE A 760 -12.41 -11.63 13.24
N ASP A 761 -12.50 -11.41 11.94
CA ASP A 761 -12.82 -10.11 11.36
C ASP A 761 -14.22 -10.18 10.74
N MET A 762 -15.11 -9.33 11.21
CA MET A 762 -16.51 -9.31 10.80
C MET A 762 -17.05 -7.87 10.64
N ARG A 763 -16.19 -6.97 10.22
CA ARG A 763 -16.59 -5.58 9.90
C ARG A 763 -17.65 -5.58 8.78
N GLU A 764 -18.56 -4.63 8.82
CA GLU A 764 -19.63 -4.50 7.83
C GLU A 764 -20.46 -5.78 7.60
N CYS A 765 -20.75 -6.48 8.71
CA CYS A 765 -21.69 -7.62 8.74
C CYS A 765 -22.96 -7.27 9.55
N PRO A 766 -23.81 -6.33 9.10
CA PRO A 766 -24.87 -5.74 9.92
C PRO A 766 -26.02 -6.71 10.26
N LEU A 767 -26.11 -7.85 9.56
CA LEU A 767 -27.16 -8.84 9.79
C LEU A 767 -26.84 -9.83 10.91
N ILE A 768 -25.58 -9.87 11.41
CA ILE A 768 -25.21 -10.73 12.54
C ILE A 768 -25.65 -10.06 13.86
N LYS A 769 -26.85 -10.39 14.30
CA LYS A 769 -27.46 -9.82 15.52
C LYS A 769 -27.35 -10.72 16.75
N ASN A 770 -27.02 -11.98 16.56
CA ASN A 770 -26.90 -12.97 17.61
C ASN A 770 -25.71 -13.87 17.39
N LEU A 771 -25.07 -14.28 18.47
CA LEU A 771 -23.96 -15.25 18.45
C LEU A 771 -24.48 -16.62 18.92
N PRO A 772 -24.00 -17.73 18.32
CA PRO A 772 -24.32 -19.06 18.82
C PRO A 772 -23.69 -19.28 20.21
N LEU A 773 -24.36 -20.05 21.07
CA LEU A 773 -23.87 -20.33 22.41
C LEU A 773 -22.50 -21.01 22.44
N SER A 774 -22.13 -21.72 21.37
CA SER A 774 -20.84 -22.39 21.25
C SER A 774 -19.64 -21.44 21.16
N VAL A 775 -19.84 -20.16 20.89
CA VAL A 775 -18.75 -19.16 20.79
C VAL A 775 -17.94 -19.08 22.09
N VAL A 776 -18.56 -19.32 23.26
CA VAL A 776 -17.85 -19.30 24.55
C VAL A 776 -16.79 -20.41 24.67
N SER A 777 -16.82 -21.42 23.79
CA SER A 777 -15.82 -22.49 23.73
C SER A 777 -14.56 -22.13 22.97
N LEU A 778 -14.50 -20.97 22.34
CA LEU A 778 -13.35 -20.48 21.59
C LEU A 778 -12.24 -19.92 22.54
N HIS A 779 -11.65 -20.79 23.36
CA HIS A 779 -10.69 -20.38 24.38
C HIS A 779 -9.40 -19.76 23.84
N SER A 780 -9.06 -20.03 22.56
CA SER A 780 -7.90 -19.42 21.88
C SER A 780 -8.20 -18.04 21.29
N LEU A 781 -9.45 -17.62 21.25
CA LEU A 781 -9.88 -16.36 20.66
C LEU A 781 -9.30 -15.18 21.45
N ARG A 782 -8.54 -14.35 20.76
CA ARG A 782 -7.86 -13.17 21.33
C ARG A 782 -8.42 -11.87 20.79
N ARG A 783 -8.97 -11.91 19.57
CA ARG A 783 -9.35 -10.67 18.90
C ARG A 783 -10.59 -10.83 18.03
N ILE A 784 -11.50 -9.89 18.20
CA ILE A 784 -12.65 -9.67 17.30
C ILE A 784 -12.50 -8.25 16.75
N ILE A 785 -12.68 -8.11 15.43
CA ILE A 785 -12.78 -6.80 14.78
C ILE A 785 -14.20 -6.68 14.23
N CYS A 786 -14.93 -5.67 14.63
CA CYS A 786 -16.32 -5.45 14.22
C CYS A 786 -16.71 -3.98 14.29
N ASP A 787 -17.87 -3.65 13.77
CA ASP A 787 -18.46 -2.32 13.87
C ASP A 787 -19.15 -2.12 15.22
N GLU A 788 -19.42 -0.86 15.56
CA GLU A 788 -20.11 -0.51 16.81
C GLU A 788 -21.46 -1.21 16.92
N GLU A 789 -22.22 -1.30 15.81
CA GLU A 789 -23.53 -1.95 15.74
C GLU A 789 -23.53 -3.43 16.13
N VAL A 790 -22.41 -4.12 15.91
CA VAL A 790 -22.25 -5.56 16.21
C VAL A 790 -21.49 -5.81 17.51
N SER A 791 -20.75 -4.81 18.02
CA SER A 791 -19.90 -4.98 19.20
C SER A 791 -20.66 -5.41 20.45
N TRP A 792 -21.90 -4.99 20.60
CA TRP A 792 -22.72 -5.31 21.78
C TRP A 792 -22.97 -6.80 21.95
N VAL A 793 -23.06 -7.60 20.87
CA VAL A 793 -23.25 -9.06 20.95
C VAL A 793 -22.03 -9.77 21.51
N TRP A 794 -20.85 -9.17 21.43
CA TRP A 794 -19.60 -9.73 21.95
C TRP A 794 -19.30 -9.35 23.39
N LYS A 795 -19.97 -8.33 23.96
CA LYS A 795 -19.74 -7.86 25.36
C LYS A 795 -19.85 -8.93 26.43
N ASP A 796 -20.78 -9.86 26.26
CA ASP A 796 -20.95 -10.95 27.24
C ASP A 796 -19.93 -12.06 27.02
N VAL A 797 -19.53 -12.31 25.80
CA VAL A 797 -18.47 -13.27 25.44
C VAL A 797 -17.10 -12.78 25.92
N GLU A 798 -16.81 -11.49 25.79
CA GLU A 798 -15.57 -10.86 26.28
C GLU A 798 -15.37 -11.04 27.79
N LYS A 799 -16.47 -11.09 28.58
CA LYS A 799 -16.41 -11.38 30.01
C LYS A 799 -16.06 -12.83 30.33
N VAL A 800 -16.35 -13.74 29.41
CA VAL A 800 -16.22 -15.20 29.62
C VAL A 800 -14.88 -15.72 29.10
N ILE A 801 -14.38 -15.18 27.96
CA ILE A 801 -13.12 -15.61 27.34
C ILE A 801 -11.98 -14.75 27.87
N PRO A 802 -11.03 -15.29 28.66
CA PRO A 802 -9.93 -14.50 29.18
C PRO A 802 -9.00 -13.98 28.08
N GLY A 803 -8.77 -12.65 28.07
CA GLY A 803 -7.87 -11.99 27.14
C GLY A 803 -8.44 -11.76 25.73
N LEU A 804 -9.75 -11.96 25.55
CA LEU A 804 -10.44 -11.52 24.35
C LEU A 804 -10.50 -9.98 24.33
N CYS A 805 -10.17 -9.40 23.20
CA CYS A 805 -10.29 -7.98 22.92
C CYS A 805 -11.26 -7.78 21.76
N VAL A 806 -12.34 -7.04 21.99
CA VAL A 806 -13.29 -6.64 20.95
C VAL A 806 -12.90 -5.25 20.48
N GLN A 807 -12.32 -5.19 19.29
CA GLN A 807 -11.91 -3.95 18.65
C GLN A 807 -13.05 -3.43 17.80
N VAL A 808 -13.58 -2.28 18.19
CA VAL A 808 -14.58 -1.55 17.42
C VAL A 808 -13.84 -0.61 16.48
N VAL A 809 -14.08 -0.77 15.20
CA VAL A 809 -13.57 0.17 14.19
C VAL A 809 -14.54 1.35 14.16
N GLU A 810 -14.09 2.54 14.58
CA GLU A 810 -14.84 3.76 14.32
C GLU A 810 -14.99 3.87 12.80
N GLU A 811 -16.22 4.13 12.31
CA GLU A 811 -16.43 4.46 10.90
C GLU A 811 -15.61 5.71 10.57
N CYS A 812 -14.39 5.49 10.18
CA CYS A 812 -13.67 6.49 9.42
C CYS A 812 -14.34 6.51 8.05
N PHE A 813 -15.29 7.40 7.84
CA PHE A 813 -15.63 7.89 6.51
C PHE A 813 -14.40 8.59 5.95
N ASN A 814 -13.37 7.81 5.68
CA ASN A 814 -12.23 8.28 4.96
C ASN A 814 -12.65 8.32 3.49
N LEU A 815 -13.00 9.51 3.05
CA LEU A 815 -13.31 9.78 1.63
C LEU A 815 -12.06 9.70 0.74
N ASP A 816 -10.94 9.19 1.25
CA ASP A 816 -9.69 9.04 0.49
C ASP A 816 -9.80 8.04 -0.66
N TRP A 817 -10.79 7.12 -0.62
CA TRP A 817 -11.13 6.28 -1.77
C TRP A 817 -11.72 7.07 -2.96
N LEU A 818 -12.23 8.29 -2.73
CA LEU A 818 -12.62 9.21 -3.81
C LEU A 818 -11.42 9.89 -4.47
N SER A 819 -10.22 9.71 -3.90
CA SER A 819 -8.97 10.27 -4.42
C SER A 819 -8.06 9.21 -5.09
N GLU A 820 -8.48 7.95 -5.14
CA GLU A 820 -7.87 6.90 -5.96
C GLU A 820 -8.57 6.85 -7.35
#